data_bbf6ffe794f3847b1bde4857234c3c37
#
_entry.id   bbf6ffe794f3847b1bde4857234c3c37
#
_cell.length_a   1.000
_cell.length_b   1.000
_cell.length_c   1.000
_cell.angle_alpha   90.00
_cell.angle_beta   90.00
_cell.angle_gamma   90.00
#
_symmetry.space_group_name_H-M   'P 1'
#
loop_
_entity.id
_entity.type
_entity.pdbx_description
1 polymer ?
#
loop_
_entity_poly.entity_id
_entity_poly.type
_entity_poly.pdbx_seq_one_letter_code
_entity_poly.pdbx_strand_id
1 'polypeptide(L)'
;MRIIKRVVTIIGITILYLLIGSFNKSFADNLSLNGDMVYSVSESKFAGKMTKRSSLSQIYSLAFNKSFTRTIRFSGDIRASQNKVDSAVSSSIDPSLFLNMNNEYFNSALGYQINDRFLTTGNMINTTSKNVTFSTAPAGFPYLRLNYNELQTKDRFSLVNTRQSYINTSTDYTIKRINLFYNYTRSTLDDFASEIKQENQTHLGTVSYNNSFFDNRLNINTNLGVTRSTSANISISGTPQTFPEKKDTINGLYAVDTLPGDGQLSDYSSLIDDNKSSDAGIDLNGSYRNIGLKLKNKETINTIYLYVDTSDVNIANMNFGWNIYYSNEMSGNAWSFVNVSDSSYYDEVNKRFNLVLAVPISAIFFKVVNTNYDSSAQKISVTEIEVIGTISRDTSVTVETINDRQYGGLNLSLRPTMKTSISYNINYDESKLLPSIRKDTNVNQGIALSYAMSKYASFFLNYQSQKTESSLSESIGSNNYTFSIGTNPMETINGSVALSRFESLYGGSRTSETNTGNINMFFNLYAGIDLGTGFTLSNIDDISRGTKITTNSVNGNLTLLPRNSINILIDGTFSSSTSNTGGETSSSKYETLRSTINITPSRFLNLVTNIQHLPETKQNYSINTRLPGRLQVNINYNVSEAGAETMGGSIYWNISRYLYISSSYSTTQIHNTTGDSSNLYGLTLSIRR
;
A
#
# COMPACT_ATOMS: atom_id res chain seq x y z
N MET A 1 8.38 -23.43 28.03
CA MET A 1 8.57 -22.33 29.00
C MET A 1 9.88 -22.42 29.80
N ARG A 2 10.28 -23.59 30.41
CA ARG A 2 11.57 -23.72 31.13
C ARG A 2 12.81 -23.56 30.25
N ILE A 3 12.77 -24.01 28.99
CA ILE A 3 13.90 -23.92 28.05
C ILE A 3 14.12 -22.46 27.64
N ILE A 4 13.05 -21.71 27.37
CA ILE A 4 13.12 -20.29 26.97
C ILE A 4 13.64 -19.42 28.11
N LYS A 5 13.17 -19.65 29.36
CA LYS A 5 13.78 -18.99 30.53
C LYS A 5 15.26 -19.29 30.64
N ARG A 6 15.69 -20.54 30.41
CA ARG A 6 17.10 -20.90 30.42
C ARG A 6 17.88 -20.27 29.28
N VAL A 7 17.32 -20.22 28.07
CA VAL A 7 17.99 -19.58 26.91
C VAL A 7 18.09 -18.07 27.09
N VAL A 8 17.04 -17.38 27.52
CA VAL A 8 17.07 -15.93 27.80
C VAL A 8 18.00 -15.64 28.99
N THR A 9 18.00 -16.52 30.01
CA THR A 9 18.93 -16.40 31.15
C THR A 9 20.37 -16.72 30.71
N ILE A 10 20.60 -17.73 29.87
CA ILE A 10 21.92 -18.05 29.32
C ILE A 10 22.40 -16.95 28.39
N ILE A 11 21.57 -16.41 27.50
CA ILE A 11 21.90 -15.25 26.66
C ILE A 11 22.19 -14.02 27.56
N GLY A 12 21.36 -13.76 28.56
CA GLY A 12 21.58 -12.68 29.53
C GLY A 12 22.87 -12.87 30.33
N ILE A 13 23.18 -14.09 30.78
CA ILE A 13 24.42 -14.43 31.50
C ILE A 13 25.61 -14.45 30.55
N THR A 14 25.45 -14.94 29.31
CA THR A 14 26.54 -14.92 28.32
C THR A 14 26.81 -13.49 27.87
N ILE A 15 25.83 -12.66 27.71
CA ILE A 15 25.96 -11.22 27.46
C ILE A 15 26.61 -10.54 28.64
N LEU A 16 26.24 -10.88 29.87
CA LEU A 16 26.86 -10.37 31.09
C LEU A 16 28.30 -10.85 31.24
N TYR A 17 28.61 -12.11 30.94
CA TYR A 17 29.96 -12.66 30.92
C TYR A 17 30.84 -12.04 29.81
N LEU A 18 30.24 -11.79 28.63
CA LEU A 18 30.88 -11.06 27.53
C LEU A 18 31.09 -9.57 27.86
N LEU A 19 30.27 -9.01 28.74
CA LEU A 19 30.42 -7.64 29.26
C LEU A 19 31.44 -7.51 30.37
N ILE A 20 31.67 -8.57 31.15
CA ILE A 20 32.60 -8.58 32.32
C ILE A 20 33.96 -9.16 31.94
N GLY A 21 34.02 -10.10 31.00
CA GLY A 21 35.26 -10.67 30.50
C GLY A 21 35.89 -9.80 29.42
N SER A 22 37.09 -9.30 29.68
CA SER A 22 37.95 -8.53 28.79
C SER A 22 37.92 -9.10 27.36
N PHE A 23 36.96 -8.65 26.51
CA PHE A 23 37.05 -8.89 25.08
C PHE A 23 38.25 -8.12 24.54
N ASN A 24 39.28 -8.83 24.21
CA ASN A 24 40.39 -8.30 23.45
C ASN A 24 39.83 -7.65 22.17
N LYS A 25 40.23 -6.41 21.88
CA LYS A 25 39.93 -5.69 20.63
C LYS A 25 40.25 -6.49 19.35
N SER A 26 40.86 -7.65 19.50
CA SER A 26 41.20 -8.55 18.39
C SER A 26 40.00 -9.30 17.79
N PHE A 27 38.90 -9.45 18.51
CA PHE A 27 37.75 -10.25 18.00
C PHE A 27 36.77 -9.44 17.15
N ALA A 28 36.49 -8.20 17.51
CA ALA A 28 35.57 -7.33 16.74
C ALA A 28 36.07 -5.89 16.79
N ASP A 29 35.93 -5.17 15.66
CA ASP A 29 36.25 -3.75 15.58
C ASP A 29 35.19 -2.93 16.28
N ASN A 30 33.91 -3.38 16.16
CA ASN A 30 32.77 -2.83 16.85
C ASN A 30 31.87 -3.95 17.39
N LEU A 31 31.48 -3.78 18.64
CA LEU A 31 30.47 -4.61 19.30
C LEU A 31 29.38 -3.68 19.80
N SER A 32 28.12 -3.94 19.44
CA SER A 32 26.98 -3.19 19.92
C SER A 32 25.93 -4.09 20.57
N LEU A 33 25.43 -3.64 21.71
CA LEU A 33 24.34 -4.29 22.43
C LEU A 33 23.16 -3.30 22.51
N ASN A 34 22.00 -3.72 22.06
CA ASN A 34 20.77 -2.95 22.17
C ASN A 34 19.70 -3.79 22.86
N GLY A 35 18.88 -3.14 23.67
CA GLY A 35 17.76 -3.77 24.33
C GLY A 35 16.61 -2.79 24.43
N ASP A 36 15.44 -3.20 23.98
CA ASP A 36 14.19 -2.45 24.06
C ASP A 36 13.15 -3.30 24.79
N MET A 37 12.45 -2.68 25.73
CA MET A 37 11.33 -3.27 26.41
C MET A 37 10.15 -2.30 26.37
N VAL A 38 9.05 -2.76 25.82
CA VAL A 38 7.80 -2.00 25.72
C VAL A 38 6.71 -2.75 26.49
N TYR A 39 6.13 -2.09 27.45
CA TYR A 39 4.97 -2.57 28.19
C TYR A 39 3.79 -1.67 27.91
N SER A 40 2.64 -2.24 27.56
CA SER A 40 1.41 -1.49 27.37
C SER A 40 0.23 -2.20 28.04
N VAL A 41 -0.69 -1.40 28.54
CA VAL A 41 -1.97 -1.86 29.10
C VAL A 41 -3.06 -1.05 28.44
N SER A 42 -4.04 -1.74 27.89
CA SER A 42 -5.26 -1.15 27.34
C SER A 42 -6.44 -1.57 28.21
N GLU A 43 -7.20 -0.62 28.66
CA GLU A 43 -8.46 -0.81 29.39
C GLU A 43 -9.56 -0.16 28.58
N SER A 44 -10.59 -0.89 28.23
CA SER A 44 -11.76 -0.38 27.53
C SER A 44 -13.04 -0.77 28.25
N LYS A 45 -13.99 0.16 28.31
CA LYS A 45 -15.34 -0.06 28.82
C LYS A 45 -16.32 0.17 27.69
N PHE A 46 -17.03 -0.87 27.32
CA PHE A 46 -18.05 -0.84 26.29
C PHE A 46 -19.35 -1.46 26.79
N ALA A 47 -20.47 -0.80 26.67
CA ALA A 47 -21.78 -1.24 27.14
C ALA A 47 -21.76 -1.76 28.60
N GLY A 48 -21.02 -1.08 29.48
CA GLY A 48 -20.89 -1.44 30.90
C GLY A 48 -19.90 -2.58 31.19
N LYS A 49 -19.40 -3.31 30.19
CA LYS A 49 -18.43 -4.39 30.37
C LYS A 49 -17.00 -3.86 30.24
N MET A 50 -16.18 -4.13 31.24
CA MET A 50 -14.78 -3.73 31.25
C MET A 50 -13.90 -4.85 30.70
N THR A 51 -13.06 -4.52 29.72
CA THR A 51 -12.03 -5.41 29.20
C THR A 51 -10.66 -4.80 29.44
N LYS A 52 -9.73 -5.65 29.89
CA LYS A 52 -8.34 -5.24 30.13
C LYS A 52 -7.43 -6.15 29.34
N ARG A 53 -6.53 -5.60 28.57
CA ARG A 53 -5.47 -6.31 27.83
C ARG A 53 -4.11 -5.76 28.22
N SER A 54 -3.14 -6.62 28.36
CA SER A 54 -1.76 -6.23 28.63
C SER A 54 -0.84 -6.82 27.58
N SER A 55 0.15 -6.05 27.13
CA SER A 55 1.20 -6.56 26.26
C SER A 55 2.58 -6.18 26.80
N LEU A 56 3.51 -7.12 26.65
CA LEU A 56 4.92 -6.91 26.94
C LEU A 56 5.73 -7.38 25.73
N SER A 57 6.43 -6.44 25.10
CA SER A 57 7.37 -6.73 24.01
C SER A 57 8.79 -6.45 24.47
N GLN A 58 9.68 -7.42 24.28
CA GLN A 58 11.07 -7.32 24.61
C GLN A 58 11.90 -7.69 23.37
N ILE A 59 12.89 -6.87 23.04
CA ILE A 59 13.78 -7.10 21.92
C ILE A 59 15.21 -6.83 22.40
N TYR A 60 16.09 -7.79 22.16
CA TYR A 60 17.51 -7.68 22.46
C TYR A 60 18.29 -7.98 21.20
N SER A 61 19.31 -7.20 20.90
CA SER A 61 20.20 -7.45 19.78
C SER A 61 21.66 -7.27 20.19
N LEU A 62 22.47 -8.20 19.74
CA LEU A 62 23.93 -8.15 19.86
C LEU A 62 24.49 -8.18 18.44
N ALA A 63 25.16 -7.13 18.03
CA ALA A 63 25.79 -7.07 16.72
C ALA A 63 27.29 -6.87 16.85
N PHE A 64 28.05 -7.52 15.98
CA PHE A 64 29.49 -7.39 15.87
C PHE A 64 29.93 -7.17 14.42
N ASN A 65 31.05 -6.52 14.26
CA ASN A 65 31.66 -6.25 12.97
C ASN A 65 33.17 -6.37 13.08
N LYS A 66 33.78 -7.11 12.14
CA LYS A 66 35.24 -7.33 12.03
C LYS A 66 35.67 -7.09 10.60
N SER A 67 36.62 -6.18 10.42
CA SER A 67 37.30 -5.96 9.16
C SER A 67 38.60 -6.78 9.17
N PHE A 68 38.68 -7.80 8.32
CA PHE A 68 39.89 -8.59 8.14
C PHE A 68 40.93 -7.86 7.29
N THR A 69 40.40 -7.17 6.25
CA THR A 69 41.18 -6.28 5.38
C THR A 69 40.36 -5.04 5.07
N ARG A 70 40.93 -4.11 4.29
CA ARG A 70 40.16 -2.96 3.79
C ARG A 70 38.99 -3.37 2.89
N THR A 71 39.06 -4.56 2.30
CA THR A 71 38.10 -5.08 1.30
C THR A 71 37.23 -6.20 1.83
N ILE A 72 37.55 -6.81 2.96
CA ILE A 72 36.81 -7.96 3.52
C ILE A 72 36.32 -7.61 4.92
N ARG A 73 35.00 -7.66 5.08
CA ARG A 73 34.33 -7.40 6.35
C ARG A 73 33.40 -8.56 6.70
N PHE A 74 33.53 -9.02 7.93
CA PHE A 74 32.60 -9.99 8.52
C PHE A 74 31.75 -9.32 9.58
N SER A 75 30.47 -9.55 9.54
CA SER A 75 29.50 -9.02 10.53
C SER A 75 28.48 -10.07 10.90
N GLY A 76 27.96 -9.97 12.09
CA GLY A 76 26.86 -10.79 12.53
C GLY A 76 26.05 -10.09 13.58
N ASP A 77 24.79 -10.49 13.68
CA ASP A 77 23.91 -10.08 14.76
C ASP A 77 23.08 -11.24 15.26
N ILE A 78 22.72 -11.18 16.52
CA ILE A 78 21.75 -12.08 17.15
C ILE A 78 20.66 -11.21 17.73
N ARG A 79 19.45 -11.41 17.27
CA ARG A 79 18.27 -10.73 17.79
C ARG A 79 17.40 -11.74 18.51
N ALA A 80 17.01 -11.43 19.72
CA ALA A 80 16.02 -12.20 20.49
C ALA A 80 14.81 -11.31 20.77
N SER A 81 13.62 -11.81 20.50
CA SER A 81 12.40 -11.09 20.80
C SER A 81 11.43 -11.97 21.59
N GLN A 82 10.65 -11.32 22.46
CA GLN A 82 9.52 -11.96 23.15
C GLN A 82 8.36 -10.98 23.16
N ASN A 83 7.20 -11.47 22.74
CA ASN A 83 5.96 -10.74 22.82
C ASN A 83 4.97 -11.55 23.66
N LYS A 84 4.43 -10.91 24.69
CA LYS A 84 3.41 -11.48 25.55
C LYS A 84 2.18 -10.58 25.49
N VAL A 85 1.07 -11.14 25.07
CA VAL A 85 -0.25 -10.47 25.08
C VAL A 85 -1.14 -11.27 25.98
N ASP A 86 -1.52 -10.68 27.12
CA ASP A 86 -2.25 -11.37 28.20
C ASP A 86 -1.56 -12.68 28.65
N SER A 87 -2.14 -13.84 28.34
CA SER A 87 -1.56 -15.16 28.61
C SER A 87 -0.76 -15.74 27.45
N ALA A 88 -0.91 -15.19 26.25
CA ALA A 88 -0.26 -15.68 25.05
C ALA A 88 1.20 -15.16 24.98
N VAL A 89 2.15 -16.08 24.74
CA VAL A 89 3.58 -15.76 24.64
C VAL A 89 4.12 -16.28 23.32
N SER A 90 4.69 -15.40 22.52
CA SER A 90 5.50 -15.77 21.37
C SER A 90 6.92 -15.25 21.55
N SER A 91 7.90 -15.97 21.01
CA SER A 91 9.29 -15.55 21.04
C SER A 91 10.02 -15.93 19.77
N SER A 92 11.05 -15.17 19.39
CA SER A 92 11.94 -15.53 18.30
C SER A 92 13.41 -15.35 18.68
N ILE A 93 14.28 -16.08 17.99
CA ILE A 93 15.72 -15.94 18.03
C ILE A 93 16.22 -15.95 16.59
N ASP A 94 16.90 -14.87 16.21
CA ASP A 94 17.25 -14.56 14.83
C ASP A 94 18.77 -14.28 14.72
N PRO A 95 19.64 -15.31 14.68
CA PRO A 95 21.04 -15.13 14.38
C PRO A 95 21.26 -14.87 12.88
N SER A 96 22.14 -13.94 12.56
CA SER A 96 22.55 -13.65 11.19
C SER A 96 24.06 -13.46 11.07
N LEU A 97 24.62 -13.88 9.95
CA LEU A 97 26.04 -13.77 9.61
C LEU A 97 26.21 -13.25 8.19
N PHE A 98 27.08 -12.28 8.00
CA PHE A 98 27.36 -11.68 6.70
C PHE A 98 28.86 -11.57 6.46
N LEU A 99 29.28 -11.97 5.28
CA LEU A 99 30.61 -11.74 4.75
C LEU A 99 30.53 -10.83 3.54
N ASN A 100 31.10 -9.65 3.64
CA ASN A 100 31.12 -8.66 2.57
C ASN A 100 32.53 -8.52 2.03
N MET A 101 32.68 -8.56 0.72
CA MET A 101 33.89 -8.30 -0.03
C MET A 101 33.63 -7.13 -0.97
N ASN A 102 34.42 -6.08 -0.84
CA ASN A 102 34.29 -4.89 -1.65
C ASN A 102 35.66 -4.43 -2.15
N ASN A 103 35.83 -4.41 -3.46
CA ASN A 103 37.05 -3.89 -4.10
C ASN A 103 36.67 -3.10 -5.37
N GLU A 104 37.67 -2.57 -6.07
CA GLU A 104 37.46 -1.75 -7.27
C GLU A 104 36.83 -2.50 -8.48
N TYR A 105 36.90 -3.83 -8.49
CA TYR A 105 36.41 -4.65 -9.62
C TYR A 105 35.07 -5.29 -9.33
N PHE A 106 34.81 -5.65 -8.09
CA PHE A 106 33.54 -6.30 -7.71
C PHE A 106 33.16 -6.08 -6.25
N ASN A 107 31.87 -6.20 -5.99
CA ASN A 107 31.28 -6.30 -4.65
C ASN A 107 30.59 -7.66 -4.53
N SER A 108 30.82 -8.33 -3.42
CA SER A 108 30.13 -9.58 -3.09
C SER A 108 29.71 -9.60 -1.64
N ALA A 109 28.51 -10.12 -1.36
CA ALA A 109 28.06 -10.37 -0.01
C ALA A 109 27.46 -11.78 0.07
N LEU A 110 27.83 -12.48 1.13
CA LEU A 110 27.26 -13.77 1.53
C LEU A 110 26.56 -13.58 2.85
N GLY A 111 25.31 -14.00 2.96
CA GLY A 111 24.54 -13.91 4.17
C GLY A 111 23.88 -15.23 4.52
N TYR A 112 23.81 -15.51 5.81
CA TYR A 112 23.11 -16.64 6.39
C TYR A 112 22.35 -16.19 7.61
N GLN A 113 21.06 -16.48 7.66
CA GLN A 113 20.18 -16.10 8.76
C GLN A 113 19.28 -17.27 9.13
N ILE A 114 19.07 -17.44 10.43
CA ILE A 114 18.07 -18.36 10.97
C ILE A 114 17.05 -17.53 11.75
N ASN A 115 15.78 -17.89 11.65
CA ASN A 115 14.71 -17.33 12.47
C ASN A 115 13.95 -18.49 13.08
N ASP A 116 14.10 -18.66 14.40
CA ASP A 116 13.35 -19.62 15.19
C ASP A 116 12.23 -18.91 15.93
N ARG A 117 10.99 -19.15 15.51
CA ARG A 117 9.79 -18.56 16.11
C ARG A 117 9.01 -19.60 16.89
N PHE A 118 8.82 -19.33 18.18
CA PHE A 118 8.05 -20.17 19.10
C PHE A 118 6.66 -19.55 19.30
N LEU A 119 5.62 -20.29 18.96
CA LEU A 119 4.22 -19.87 19.09
C LEU A 119 3.62 -20.32 20.42
N THR A 120 2.56 -19.64 20.85
CA THR A 120 1.79 -19.98 22.07
C THR A 120 1.21 -21.38 22.05
N THR A 121 0.91 -21.92 20.88
CA THR A 121 0.40 -23.29 20.66
C THR A 121 1.44 -24.37 20.90
N GLY A 122 2.70 -24.02 21.22
CA GLY A 122 3.82 -24.96 21.34
C GLY A 122 4.44 -25.37 20.01
N ASN A 123 3.95 -24.82 18.90
CA ASN A 123 4.57 -24.99 17.59
C ASN A 123 5.83 -24.13 17.49
N MET A 124 6.83 -24.61 16.78
CA MET A 124 8.07 -23.91 16.45
C MET A 124 8.18 -23.85 14.94
N ILE A 125 8.32 -22.65 14.42
CA ILE A 125 8.60 -22.41 13.01
C ILE A 125 10.08 -22.02 12.89
N ASN A 126 10.82 -22.80 12.13
CA ASN A 126 12.22 -22.52 11.77
C ASN A 126 12.25 -22.00 10.35
N THR A 127 12.83 -20.83 10.16
CA THR A 127 13.06 -20.23 8.83
C THR A 127 14.55 -19.99 8.65
N THR A 128 15.13 -20.59 7.64
CA THR A 128 16.55 -20.40 7.27
C THR A 128 16.62 -19.62 5.97
N SER A 129 17.38 -18.53 5.95
CA SER A 129 17.63 -17.71 4.78
C SER A 129 19.11 -17.73 4.41
N LYS A 130 19.39 -17.89 3.13
CA LYS A 130 20.73 -17.77 2.54
C LYS A 130 20.67 -16.77 1.42
N ASN A 131 21.56 -15.81 1.41
CA ASN A 131 21.65 -14.83 0.35
C ASN A 131 23.09 -14.70 -0.17
N VAL A 132 23.19 -14.56 -1.48
CA VAL A 132 24.45 -14.30 -2.18
C VAL A 132 24.19 -13.13 -3.11
N THR A 133 25.01 -12.11 -2.99
CA THR A 133 25.02 -11.01 -3.95
C THR A 133 26.41 -10.87 -4.55
N PHE A 134 26.45 -10.61 -5.84
CA PHE A 134 27.66 -10.34 -6.57
C PHE A 134 27.41 -9.26 -7.59
N SER A 135 28.29 -8.29 -7.70
CA SER A 135 28.21 -7.28 -8.75
C SER A 135 29.60 -6.86 -9.20
N THR A 136 29.74 -6.62 -10.49
CA THR A 136 30.98 -6.10 -11.10
C THR A 136 30.76 -4.68 -11.59
N ALA A 137 31.81 -3.86 -11.54
CA ALA A 137 31.77 -2.50 -12.09
C ALA A 137 33.13 -2.12 -12.75
N PRO A 138 33.71 -2.97 -13.61
CA PRO A 138 34.96 -2.62 -14.27
C PRO A 138 34.70 -1.56 -15.35
N ALA A 139 35.58 -0.57 -15.44
CA ALA A 139 35.47 0.49 -16.43
C ALA A 139 35.47 -0.07 -17.86
N GLY A 140 34.51 0.31 -18.68
CA GLY A 140 34.40 -0.07 -20.09
C GLY A 140 33.79 -1.47 -20.34
N PHE A 141 33.38 -2.19 -19.31
CA PHE A 141 32.70 -3.48 -19.42
C PHE A 141 31.26 -3.41 -18.95
N PRO A 142 30.41 -4.38 -19.33
CA PRO A 142 29.05 -4.48 -18.80
C PRO A 142 29.05 -4.61 -17.28
N TYR A 143 28.15 -3.88 -16.62
CA TYR A 143 27.85 -4.08 -15.22
C TYR A 143 27.05 -5.37 -15.06
N LEU A 144 27.55 -6.31 -14.28
CA LEU A 144 26.88 -7.57 -13.97
C LEU A 144 26.44 -7.58 -12.51
N ARG A 145 25.19 -7.96 -12.24
CA ARG A 145 24.68 -8.21 -10.90
C ARG A 145 24.05 -9.60 -10.84
N LEU A 146 24.36 -10.33 -9.79
CA LEU A 146 23.76 -11.60 -9.43
C LEU A 146 23.23 -11.50 -8.00
N ASN A 147 21.97 -11.85 -7.80
CA ASN A 147 21.37 -12.05 -6.48
C ASN A 147 20.79 -13.46 -6.42
N TYR A 148 21.17 -14.20 -5.39
CA TYR A 148 20.56 -15.47 -5.04
C TYR A 148 20.02 -15.38 -3.62
N ASN A 149 18.79 -15.82 -3.42
CA ASN A 149 18.18 -15.94 -2.10
C ASN A 149 17.47 -17.28 -2.00
N GLU A 150 17.70 -18.00 -0.91
CA GLU A 150 17.00 -19.23 -0.58
C GLU A 150 16.38 -19.08 0.81
N LEU A 151 15.08 -19.33 0.91
CA LEU A 151 14.32 -19.32 2.14
C LEU A 151 13.73 -20.72 2.35
N GLN A 152 14.01 -21.34 3.48
CA GLN A 152 13.42 -22.60 3.88
C GLN A 152 12.65 -22.40 5.17
N THR A 153 11.36 -22.77 5.18
CA THR A 153 10.49 -22.71 6.35
C THR A 153 10.02 -24.09 6.70
N LYS A 154 10.22 -24.48 7.96
CA LYS A 154 9.75 -25.75 8.51
C LYS A 154 9.08 -25.51 9.84
N ASP A 155 8.00 -26.19 10.09
CA ASP A 155 7.39 -26.24 11.40
C ASP A 155 7.66 -27.59 12.10
N ARG A 156 7.48 -27.60 13.42
CA ARG A 156 7.71 -28.80 14.25
C ARG A 156 6.78 -29.96 13.90
N PHE A 157 5.58 -29.67 13.43
CA PHE A 157 4.54 -30.67 13.13
C PHE A 157 4.51 -31.08 11.66
N SER A 158 5.45 -30.56 10.84
CA SER A 158 5.56 -30.80 9.39
C SER A 158 4.30 -30.40 8.60
N LEU A 159 3.48 -29.51 9.17
CA LEU A 159 2.34 -28.91 8.47
C LEU A 159 2.79 -27.87 7.45
N VAL A 160 3.96 -27.26 7.69
CA VAL A 160 4.62 -26.33 6.78
C VAL A 160 6.03 -26.84 6.54
N ASN A 161 6.36 -27.12 5.30
CA ASN A 161 7.71 -27.48 4.87
C ASN A 161 7.90 -26.93 3.45
N THR A 162 8.37 -25.68 3.38
CA THR A 162 8.51 -24.99 2.10
C THR A 162 9.96 -24.57 1.87
N ARG A 163 10.38 -24.60 0.62
CA ARG A 163 11.64 -24.03 0.15
C ARG A 163 11.37 -23.10 -0.99
N GLN A 164 11.72 -21.84 -0.81
CA GLN A 164 11.65 -20.82 -1.85
C GLN A 164 13.06 -20.46 -2.28
N SER A 165 13.34 -20.46 -3.57
CA SER A 165 14.59 -19.94 -4.11
C SER A 165 14.32 -18.84 -5.13
N TYR A 166 15.18 -17.85 -5.16
CA TYR A 166 15.10 -16.71 -6.05
C TYR A 166 16.49 -16.42 -6.63
N ILE A 167 16.59 -16.36 -7.92
CA ILE A 167 17.77 -15.96 -8.67
C ILE A 167 17.41 -14.73 -9.50
N ASN A 168 18.20 -13.69 -9.39
CA ASN A 168 18.12 -12.53 -10.27
C ASN A 168 19.50 -12.25 -10.84
N THR A 169 19.61 -12.20 -12.16
CA THR A 169 20.84 -11.81 -12.84
C THR A 169 20.52 -10.67 -13.78
N SER A 170 21.22 -9.58 -13.65
CA SER A 170 21.07 -8.44 -14.56
C SER A 170 22.40 -7.96 -15.08
N THR A 171 22.38 -7.49 -16.30
CA THR A 171 23.51 -6.81 -16.93
C THR A 171 23.06 -5.49 -17.53
N ASP A 172 23.90 -4.49 -17.39
CA ASP A 172 23.70 -3.16 -17.92
C ASP A 172 24.98 -2.74 -18.66
N TYR A 173 24.82 -2.28 -19.90
CA TYR A 173 25.95 -1.86 -20.71
C TYR A 173 25.59 -0.64 -21.53
N THR A 174 26.33 0.43 -21.31
CA THR A 174 26.16 1.68 -22.04
C THR A 174 27.20 1.83 -23.12
N ILE A 175 26.76 1.87 -24.38
CA ILE A 175 27.60 2.13 -25.56
C ILE A 175 27.26 3.53 -26.05
N LYS A 176 28.11 4.49 -25.76
CA LYS A 176 27.88 5.91 -26.11
C LYS A 176 26.56 6.43 -25.51
N ARG A 177 25.47 6.41 -26.29
CA ARG A 177 24.14 6.96 -25.98
C ARG A 177 23.06 5.88 -25.92
N ILE A 178 23.46 4.64 -26.14
CA ILE A 178 22.58 3.47 -26.11
C ILE A 178 22.86 2.73 -24.82
N ASN A 179 21.83 2.47 -24.04
CA ASN A 179 21.91 1.59 -22.89
C ASN A 179 21.19 0.29 -23.24
N LEU A 180 21.89 -0.82 -23.02
CA LEU A 180 21.41 -2.19 -23.17
C LEU A 180 21.27 -2.77 -21.78
N PHE A 181 20.08 -3.20 -21.45
CA PHE A 181 19.81 -3.84 -20.15
C PHE A 181 19.17 -5.21 -20.41
N TYR A 182 19.64 -6.20 -19.67
CA TYR A 182 19.01 -7.52 -19.63
C TYR A 182 18.86 -7.97 -18.20
N ASN A 183 17.71 -8.53 -17.85
CA ASN A 183 17.42 -9.10 -16.55
C ASN A 183 16.80 -10.47 -16.72
N TYR A 184 17.32 -11.42 -15.97
CA TYR A 184 16.75 -12.76 -15.80
C TYR A 184 16.39 -12.96 -14.34
N THR A 185 15.15 -13.36 -14.09
CA THR A 185 14.70 -13.78 -12.76
C THR A 185 14.12 -15.17 -12.82
N ARG A 186 14.39 -15.96 -11.79
CA ARG A 186 13.76 -17.25 -11.57
C ARG A 186 13.41 -17.38 -10.11
N SER A 187 12.16 -17.69 -9.80
CA SER A 187 11.72 -18.07 -8.47
C SER A 187 11.11 -19.47 -8.50
N THR A 188 11.46 -20.28 -7.51
CA THR A 188 10.85 -21.58 -7.29
C THR A 188 10.31 -21.65 -5.89
N LEU A 189 9.14 -22.22 -5.71
CA LEU A 189 8.54 -22.57 -4.44
C LEU A 189 8.27 -24.07 -4.46
N ASP A 190 8.99 -24.82 -3.64
CA ASP A 190 8.74 -26.22 -3.39
C ASP A 190 7.97 -26.31 -2.05
N ASP A 191 6.73 -26.77 -2.09
CA ASP A 191 5.95 -27.09 -0.91
C ASP A 191 5.94 -28.62 -0.75
N PHE A 192 6.77 -29.08 0.19
CA PHE A 192 6.94 -30.52 0.45
C PHE A 192 5.78 -31.10 1.25
N ALA A 193 4.95 -30.26 1.89
CA ALA A 193 3.79 -30.72 2.63
C ALA A 193 2.62 -31.01 1.71
N SER A 194 2.40 -30.18 0.70
CA SER A 194 1.36 -30.37 -0.32
C SER A 194 1.88 -31.02 -1.61
N GLU A 195 3.20 -31.31 -1.69
CA GLU A 195 3.86 -31.90 -2.85
C GLU A 195 3.65 -31.09 -4.15
N ILE A 196 3.64 -29.76 -4.02
CA ILE A 196 3.47 -28.82 -5.12
C ILE A 196 4.76 -28.05 -5.35
N LYS A 197 5.14 -27.90 -6.61
CA LYS A 197 6.22 -27.02 -7.05
C LYS A 197 5.67 -25.94 -7.95
N GLN A 198 6.01 -24.68 -7.63
CA GLN A 198 5.75 -23.54 -8.50
C GLN A 198 7.07 -22.99 -9.03
N GLU A 199 7.12 -22.70 -10.29
CA GLU A 199 8.29 -22.12 -10.94
C GLU A 199 7.88 -20.93 -11.80
N ASN A 200 8.51 -19.78 -11.54
CA ASN A 200 8.32 -18.57 -12.31
C ASN A 200 9.67 -18.13 -12.89
N GLN A 201 9.70 -17.88 -14.20
CA GLN A 201 10.87 -17.36 -14.88
C GLN A 201 10.49 -16.11 -15.66
N THR A 202 11.35 -15.10 -15.63
CA THR A 202 11.15 -13.88 -16.41
C THR A 202 12.46 -13.47 -17.07
N HIS A 203 12.39 -13.22 -18.35
CA HIS A 203 13.43 -12.62 -19.17
C HIS A 203 12.96 -11.22 -19.59
N LEU A 204 13.76 -10.21 -19.30
CA LEU A 204 13.52 -8.82 -19.68
C LEU A 204 14.73 -8.30 -20.44
N GLY A 205 14.53 -7.88 -21.66
CA GLY A 205 15.54 -7.18 -22.44
C GLY A 205 15.06 -5.76 -22.75
N THR A 206 15.89 -4.75 -22.53
CA THR A 206 15.58 -3.38 -22.92
C THR A 206 16.73 -2.71 -23.64
N VAL A 207 16.38 -1.87 -24.60
CA VAL A 207 17.28 -0.96 -25.30
C VAL A 207 16.76 0.43 -25.12
N SER A 208 17.58 1.34 -24.60
CA SER A 208 17.22 2.73 -24.49
C SER A 208 18.25 3.61 -25.17
N TYR A 209 17.75 4.69 -25.78
CA TYR A 209 18.57 5.70 -26.44
C TYR A 209 18.17 7.07 -25.93
N ASN A 210 19.16 7.84 -25.48
CA ASN A 210 18.94 9.22 -25.03
C ASN A 210 19.98 10.12 -25.67
N ASN A 211 19.52 11.15 -26.37
CA ASN A 211 20.41 12.09 -27.01
C ASN A 211 19.79 13.47 -27.13
N SER A 212 20.64 14.47 -27.10
CA SER A 212 20.33 15.85 -27.32
C SER A 212 21.04 16.35 -28.56
N PHE A 213 20.32 17.11 -29.41
CA PHE A 213 20.79 17.69 -30.64
C PHE A 213 20.58 19.21 -30.62
N PHE A 214 21.29 19.93 -31.48
CA PHE A 214 21.14 21.36 -31.68
C PHE A 214 21.23 22.16 -30.37
N ASP A 215 22.33 21.99 -29.62
CA ASP A 215 22.55 22.65 -28.33
C ASP A 215 21.40 22.42 -27.32
N ASN A 216 20.96 21.17 -27.21
CA ASN A 216 19.87 20.72 -26.35
C ASN A 216 18.47 21.25 -26.75
N ARG A 217 18.30 21.74 -27.97
CA ARG A 217 16.98 22.15 -28.47
C ARG A 217 16.09 20.99 -28.85
N LEU A 218 16.66 19.87 -29.26
CA LEU A 218 15.91 18.62 -29.51
C LEU A 218 16.45 17.51 -28.64
N ASN A 219 15.62 17.00 -27.76
CA ASN A 219 15.92 15.82 -26.95
C ASN A 219 15.08 14.65 -27.45
N ILE A 220 15.73 13.52 -27.69
CA ILE A 220 15.11 12.27 -28.08
C ILE A 220 15.42 11.24 -27.01
N ASN A 221 14.39 10.69 -26.39
CA ASN A 221 14.50 9.57 -25.47
C ASN A 221 13.57 8.47 -25.97
N THR A 222 14.11 7.29 -26.21
CA THR A 222 13.34 6.12 -26.60
C THR A 222 13.78 4.91 -25.80
N ASN A 223 12.82 4.07 -25.48
CA ASN A 223 13.05 2.77 -24.86
C ASN A 223 12.22 1.71 -25.58
N LEU A 224 12.82 0.57 -25.80
CA LEU A 224 12.17 -0.61 -26.37
C LEU A 224 12.45 -1.77 -25.42
N GLY A 225 11.47 -2.59 -25.13
CA GLY A 225 11.65 -3.71 -24.25
C GLY A 225 10.81 -4.92 -24.66
N VAL A 226 11.33 -6.08 -24.36
CA VAL A 226 10.63 -7.35 -24.48
C VAL A 226 10.73 -8.10 -23.16
N THR A 227 9.62 -8.68 -22.73
CA THR A 227 9.56 -9.50 -21.53
C THR A 227 8.88 -10.81 -21.88
N ARG A 228 9.48 -11.90 -21.44
CA ARG A 228 8.84 -13.21 -21.46
C ARG A 228 8.80 -13.75 -20.05
N SER A 229 7.60 -13.98 -19.52
CA SER A 229 7.38 -14.57 -18.21
C SER A 229 6.70 -15.91 -18.37
N THR A 230 7.28 -16.94 -17.76
CA THR A 230 6.73 -18.29 -17.73
C THR A 230 6.41 -18.65 -16.28
N SER A 231 5.19 -19.09 -16.01
CA SER A 231 4.77 -19.61 -14.70
C SER A 231 4.31 -21.06 -14.89
N ALA A 232 4.90 -21.97 -14.12
CA ALA A 232 4.56 -23.39 -14.15
C ALA A 232 4.20 -23.87 -12.74
N ASN A 233 3.08 -24.60 -12.64
CA ASN A 233 2.68 -25.32 -11.43
C ASN A 233 2.78 -26.82 -11.71
N ILE A 234 3.56 -27.52 -10.90
CA ILE A 234 3.89 -28.94 -11.08
C ILE A 234 3.42 -29.67 -9.81
N SER A 235 2.55 -30.65 -9.96
CA SER A 235 2.25 -31.61 -8.88
C SER A 235 3.30 -32.71 -8.86
N ILE A 236 3.85 -33.03 -7.70
CA ILE A 236 4.89 -34.05 -7.52
C ILE A 236 4.28 -35.39 -7.13
N SER A 237 3.11 -35.39 -6.47
CA SER A 237 2.44 -36.60 -6.02
C SER A 237 1.59 -37.24 -7.13
N GLY A 238 1.71 -38.49 -7.39
CA GLY A 238 0.89 -39.24 -8.32
C GLY A 238 -0.64 -39.29 -8.02
N THR A 239 -1.18 -38.51 -7.09
CA THR A 239 -2.61 -38.42 -6.73
C THR A 239 -3.26 -37.19 -7.37
N PRO A 240 -4.52 -37.26 -7.82
CA PRO A 240 -5.24 -36.08 -8.34
C PRO A 240 -5.24 -34.97 -7.30
N GLN A 241 -4.65 -33.84 -7.65
CA GLN A 241 -4.67 -32.67 -6.77
C GLN A 241 -5.61 -31.60 -7.32
N THR A 242 -6.30 -30.92 -6.38
CA THR A 242 -7.19 -29.83 -6.70
C THR A 242 -6.43 -28.51 -6.55
N PHE A 243 -6.40 -27.69 -7.59
CA PHE A 243 -5.79 -26.38 -7.60
C PHE A 243 -6.88 -25.30 -7.52
N PRO A 244 -6.67 -24.23 -6.75
CA PRO A 244 -7.54 -23.08 -6.79
C PRO A 244 -7.40 -22.37 -8.14
N GLU A 245 -8.52 -22.07 -8.78
CA GLU A 245 -8.60 -21.36 -10.04
C GLU A 245 -9.62 -20.21 -9.94
N LYS A 246 -9.19 -18.99 -10.25
CA LYS A 246 -10.10 -17.84 -10.39
C LYS A 246 -11.03 -18.10 -11.57
N LYS A 247 -12.35 -17.96 -11.34
CA LYS A 247 -13.36 -18.13 -12.39
C LYS A 247 -13.69 -16.80 -13.05
N ASP A 248 -13.99 -16.85 -14.36
CA ASP A 248 -14.29 -15.66 -15.15
C ASP A 248 -15.61 -15.01 -14.70
N THR A 249 -15.53 -13.75 -14.31
CA THR A 249 -16.66 -12.90 -13.92
C THR A 249 -16.99 -11.91 -15.02
N ILE A 250 -18.25 -11.60 -15.21
CA ILE A 250 -18.70 -10.60 -16.21
C ILE A 250 -19.28 -9.34 -15.58
N ASN A 251 -19.91 -9.44 -14.41
CA ASN A 251 -20.46 -8.29 -13.68
C ASN A 251 -20.21 -8.45 -12.18
N GLY A 252 -19.80 -7.36 -11.51
CA GLY A 252 -19.98 -7.17 -10.08
C GLY A 252 -21.41 -6.77 -9.78
N LEU A 253 -21.92 -7.09 -8.61
CA LEU A 253 -23.29 -6.86 -8.19
C LEU A 253 -23.31 -6.28 -6.77
N TYR A 254 -24.18 -5.31 -6.52
CA TYR A 254 -24.27 -4.68 -5.22
C TYR A 254 -25.69 -4.23 -4.86
N ALA A 255 -26.03 -4.29 -3.58
CA ALA A 255 -27.20 -3.65 -2.99
C ALA A 255 -26.94 -3.29 -1.52
N VAL A 256 -27.48 -2.15 -1.09
CA VAL A 256 -27.44 -1.65 0.30
C VAL A 256 -28.67 -2.13 1.05
N ASP A 257 -28.51 -2.49 2.33
CA ASP A 257 -29.58 -2.66 3.33
C ASP A 257 -30.73 -3.60 2.94
N THR A 258 -30.46 -4.54 2.03
CA THR A 258 -31.41 -5.60 1.75
C THR A 258 -31.23 -6.74 2.74
N LEU A 259 -32.33 -7.32 3.21
CA LEU A 259 -32.27 -8.50 4.09
C LEU A 259 -31.48 -9.61 3.40
N PRO A 260 -30.64 -10.34 4.16
CA PRO A 260 -29.97 -11.53 3.64
C PRO A 260 -31.01 -12.47 3.01
N GLY A 261 -30.77 -12.91 1.79
CA GLY A 261 -31.70 -13.80 1.09
C GLY A 261 -32.68 -13.11 0.13
N ASP A 262 -32.99 -11.85 0.36
CA ASP A 262 -33.84 -11.05 -0.52
C ASP A 262 -33.04 -10.01 -1.30
N GLY A 263 -33.58 -9.59 -2.42
CA GLY A 263 -33.13 -8.39 -3.11
C GLY A 263 -32.50 -8.60 -4.47
N GLN A 264 -32.91 -7.73 -5.34
CA GLN A 264 -32.30 -7.54 -6.65
C GLN A 264 -31.04 -6.71 -6.49
N LEU A 265 -29.89 -7.23 -6.92
CA LEU A 265 -28.64 -6.50 -6.94
C LEU A 265 -28.51 -5.74 -8.25
N SER A 266 -27.94 -4.55 -8.19
CA SER A 266 -27.60 -3.75 -9.36
C SER A 266 -26.17 -4.04 -9.83
N ASP A 267 -25.91 -3.87 -11.11
CA ASP A 267 -24.58 -4.00 -11.68
C ASP A 267 -23.61 -3.00 -11.06
N TYR A 268 -22.42 -3.46 -10.67
CA TYR A 268 -21.40 -2.69 -9.99
C TYR A 268 -19.99 -3.11 -10.42
N SER A 269 -19.53 -2.55 -11.53
CA SER A 269 -18.31 -2.96 -12.20
C SER A 269 -17.02 -2.76 -11.40
N SER A 270 -17.01 -1.79 -10.46
CA SER A 270 -15.87 -1.53 -9.57
C SER A 270 -15.53 -2.69 -8.63
N LEU A 271 -16.37 -3.72 -8.55
CA LEU A 271 -16.10 -4.92 -7.75
C LEU A 271 -15.30 -5.98 -8.49
N ILE A 272 -15.10 -5.85 -9.80
CA ILE A 272 -14.43 -6.85 -10.65
C ILE A 272 -13.49 -6.20 -11.68
N ASP A 273 -12.90 -5.06 -11.33
CA ASP A 273 -12.03 -4.30 -12.23
C ASP A 273 -10.55 -4.71 -12.16
N ASP A 274 -10.26 -5.80 -11.43
CA ASP A 274 -8.90 -6.32 -11.14
C ASP A 274 -8.02 -5.33 -10.36
N ASN A 275 -8.62 -4.29 -9.76
CA ASN A 275 -7.89 -3.28 -8.97
C ASN A 275 -8.12 -3.46 -7.46
N LYS A 276 -7.32 -4.29 -6.85
CA LYS A 276 -7.39 -4.63 -5.41
C LYS A 276 -7.03 -3.48 -4.45
N SER A 277 -6.63 -2.32 -5.00
CA SER A 277 -6.21 -1.16 -4.21
C SER A 277 -7.19 0.02 -4.31
N SER A 278 -8.17 -0.05 -5.21
CA SER A 278 -9.17 1.01 -5.41
C SER A 278 -10.40 0.74 -4.57
N ASP A 279 -10.83 1.73 -3.77
CA ASP A 279 -12.07 1.67 -3.01
C ASP A 279 -13.27 1.59 -3.98
N ALA A 280 -14.02 0.50 -3.95
CA ALA A 280 -15.25 0.36 -4.72
C ALA A 280 -16.43 1.20 -4.17
N GLY A 281 -16.22 1.97 -3.11
CA GLY A 281 -17.26 2.82 -2.50
C GLY A 281 -18.21 2.08 -1.56
N ILE A 282 -17.87 0.86 -1.17
CA ILE A 282 -18.66 0.02 -0.27
C ILE A 282 -17.95 -0.09 1.08
N ASP A 283 -18.61 0.41 2.14
CA ASP A 283 -18.14 0.26 3.51
C ASP A 283 -18.85 -0.93 4.18
N LEU A 284 -18.11 -1.87 4.71
CA LEU A 284 -18.67 -3.04 5.41
C LEU A 284 -19.24 -2.71 6.79
N ASN A 285 -18.93 -1.55 7.34
CA ASN A 285 -19.46 -1.11 8.62
C ASN A 285 -20.82 -0.43 8.49
N GLY A 286 -21.58 -0.48 9.56
CA GLY A 286 -22.81 0.29 9.75
C GLY A 286 -24.08 -0.36 9.22
N SER A 287 -24.02 -1.30 8.28
CA SER A 287 -25.21 -2.02 7.81
C SER A 287 -24.89 -3.27 6.99
N TYR A 288 -25.90 -4.04 6.66
CA TYR A 288 -25.75 -5.16 5.73
C TYR A 288 -25.35 -4.69 4.34
N ARG A 289 -24.41 -5.40 3.71
CA ARG A 289 -23.99 -5.18 2.33
C ARG A 289 -24.16 -6.46 1.54
N ASN A 290 -24.97 -6.42 0.52
CA ASN A 290 -25.10 -7.51 -0.44
C ASN A 290 -24.08 -7.29 -1.56
N ILE A 291 -22.97 -8.02 -1.53
CA ILE A 291 -21.86 -7.89 -2.48
C ILE A 291 -21.81 -9.17 -3.29
N GLY A 292 -21.93 -9.07 -4.58
CA GLY A 292 -22.02 -10.26 -5.42
C GLY A 292 -21.31 -10.10 -6.76
N LEU A 293 -21.41 -11.16 -7.54
CA LEU A 293 -20.89 -11.21 -8.90
C LEU A 293 -21.68 -12.19 -9.76
N LYS A 294 -21.56 -12.00 -11.07
CA LYS A 294 -22.09 -12.87 -12.10
C LYS A 294 -20.94 -13.52 -12.85
N LEU A 295 -20.94 -14.84 -12.93
CA LEU A 295 -20.00 -15.61 -13.72
C LEU A 295 -20.40 -15.60 -15.21
N LYS A 296 -19.41 -15.75 -16.08
CA LYS A 296 -19.60 -15.90 -17.52
C LYS A 296 -20.42 -17.16 -17.86
N ASN A 297 -20.12 -18.24 -17.16
CA ASN A 297 -20.79 -19.53 -17.29
C ASN A 297 -21.17 -20.06 -15.91
N LYS A 298 -22.02 -21.09 -15.88
CA LYS A 298 -22.25 -21.84 -14.65
C LYS A 298 -21.00 -22.62 -14.26
N GLU A 299 -20.38 -22.22 -13.15
CA GLU A 299 -19.13 -22.81 -12.63
C GLU A 299 -19.30 -23.31 -11.21
N THR A 300 -18.49 -24.29 -10.83
CA THR A 300 -18.43 -24.79 -9.45
C THR A 300 -17.35 -24.01 -8.70
N ILE A 301 -17.74 -23.36 -7.61
CA ILE A 301 -16.82 -22.64 -6.74
C ILE A 301 -16.83 -23.25 -5.33
N ASN A 302 -15.73 -23.06 -4.61
CA ASN A 302 -15.56 -23.50 -3.21
C ASN A 302 -15.13 -22.35 -2.30
N THR A 303 -14.65 -21.22 -2.87
CA THR A 303 -14.15 -20.09 -2.07
C THR A 303 -14.50 -18.79 -2.74
N ILE A 304 -14.83 -17.78 -1.94
CA ILE A 304 -14.99 -16.39 -2.39
C ILE A 304 -13.93 -15.55 -1.68
N TYR A 305 -13.17 -14.78 -2.42
CA TYR A 305 -12.24 -13.77 -1.91
C TYR A 305 -12.90 -12.41 -1.97
N LEU A 306 -13.00 -11.76 -0.83
CA LEU A 306 -13.46 -10.37 -0.74
C LEU A 306 -12.29 -9.51 -0.26
N TYR A 307 -11.73 -8.74 -1.17
CA TYR A 307 -10.62 -7.84 -0.88
C TYR A 307 -11.13 -6.55 -0.25
N VAL A 308 -10.37 -6.07 0.72
CA VAL A 308 -10.72 -4.85 1.46
C VAL A 308 -9.50 -3.98 1.68
N ASP A 309 -9.69 -2.67 1.68
CA ASP A 309 -8.69 -1.71 2.16
C ASP A 309 -9.15 -1.10 3.47
N THR A 310 -8.31 -1.22 4.47
CA THR A 310 -8.57 -0.69 5.82
C THR A 310 -7.26 -0.30 6.48
N SER A 311 -7.31 0.77 7.26
CA SER A 311 -6.24 1.16 8.18
C SER A 311 -6.35 0.47 9.54
N ASP A 312 -7.40 -0.30 9.79
CA ASP A 312 -7.61 -1.01 11.04
C ASP A 312 -6.74 -2.27 11.12
N VAL A 313 -5.74 -2.23 11.99
CA VAL A 313 -4.83 -3.36 12.23
C VAL A 313 -5.48 -4.52 12.99
N ASN A 314 -6.68 -4.35 13.52
CA ASN A 314 -7.40 -5.36 14.29
C ASN A 314 -8.48 -6.08 13.50
N ILE A 315 -8.61 -5.83 12.19
CA ILE A 315 -9.66 -6.45 11.35
C ILE A 315 -9.68 -7.98 11.46
N ALA A 316 -8.52 -8.62 11.62
CA ALA A 316 -8.41 -10.06 11.81
C ALA A 316 -9.08 -10.56 13.11
N ASN A 317 -9.24 -9.71 14.11
CA ASN A 317 -9.87 -10.01 15.39
C ASN A 317 -11.35 -9.59 15.45
N MET A 318 -11.84 -8.92 14.40
CA MET A 318 -13.25 -8.57 14.28
C MET A 318 -14.05 -9.82 13.93
N ASN A 319 -15.14 -10.04 14.69
CA ASN A 319 -15.98 -11.21 14.50
C ASN A 319 -17.00 -10.93 13.39
N PHE A 320 -16.54 -10.86 12.12
CA PHE A 320 -17.44 -10.75 10.99
C PHE A 320 -18.22 -12.05 10.80
N GLY A 321 -19.54 -11.95 10.82
CA GLY A 321 -20.40 -13.02 10.34
C GLY A 321 -20.64 -12.85 8.83
N TRP A 322 -20.65 -13.95 8.10
CA TRP A 322 -20.88 -13.96 6.67
C TRP A 322 -21.97 -14.95 6.28
N ASN A 323 -22.91 -14.52 5.45
CA ASN A 323 -23.83 -15.39 4.77
C ASN A 323 -23.49 -15.40 3.28
N ILE A 324 -23.47 -16.60 2.69
CA ILE A 324 -23.24 -16.77 1.25
C ILE A 324 -24.52 -17.26 0.61
N TYR A 325 -24.84 -16.70 -0.55
CA TYR A 325 -25.99 -17.08 -1.35
C TYR A 325 -25.57 -17.28 -2.80
N TYR A 326 -26.31 -18.16 -3.48
CA TYR A 326 -26.12 -18.42 -4.91
C TYR A 326 -27.46 -18.48 -5.65
N SER A 327 -27.41 -18.25 -6.96
CA SER A 327 -28.57 -18.36 -7.85
C SER A 327 -28.15 -18.84 -9.24
N ASN A 328 -29.05 -19.56 -9.89
CA ASN A 328 -28.92 -19.96 -11.30
C ASN A 328 -29.90 -19.19 -12.23
N GLU A 329 -30.75 -18.34 -11.68
CA GLU A 329 -31.72 -17.56 -12.44
C GLU A 329 -31.11 -16.26 -12.97
N MET A 330 -31.45 -15.88 -14.20
CA MET A 330 -30.93 -14.66 -14.82
C MET A 330 -31.34 -13.38 -14.07
N SER A 331 -32.48 -13.41 -13.36
CA SER A 331 -32.98 -12.26 -12.60
C SER A 331 -32.27 -12.04 -11.26
N GLY A 332 -31.53 -13.02 -10.76
CA GLY A 332 -30.88 -12.97 -9.43
C GLY A 332 -31.89 -12.87 -8.25
N ASN A 333 -33.18 -13.13 -8.48
CA ASN A 333 -34.22 -12.92 -7.47
C ASN A 333 -34.44 -14.12 -6.54
N ALA A 334 -34.02 -15.32 -6.95
CA ALA A 334 -34.13 -16.54 -6.15
C ALA A 334 -32.77 -16.93 -5.57
N TRP A 335 -32.48 -16.48 -4.38
CA TRP A 335 -31.23 -16.75 -3.69
C TRP A 335 -31.37 -17.96 -2.78
N SER A 336 -30.47 -18.93 -2.94
CA SER A 336 -30.32 -20.10 -2.07
C SER A 336 -29.13 -19.90 -1.13
N PHE A 337 -29.33 -20.16 0.16
CA PHE A 337 -28.31 -20.00 1.18
C PHE A 337 -27.34 -21.18 1.20
N VAL A 338 -26.07 -20.89 1.46
CA VAL A 338 -25.04 -21.89 1.77
C VAL A 338 -24.20 -21.43 2.98
N ASN A 339 -23.91 -22.40 3.87
CA ASN A 339 -23.10 -22.11 5.05
C ASN A 339 -21.64 -21.79 4.67
N VAL A 340 -21.07 -20.87 5.42
CA VAL A 340 -19.63 -20.61 5.43
C VAL A 340 -18.95 -21.68 6.28
N SER A 341 -17.85 -22.22 5.81
CA SER A 341 -17.04 -23.18 6.57
C SER A 341 -16.27 -22.50 7.71
N ASP A 342 -16.06 -23.21 8.81
CA ASP A 342 -15.22 -22.77 9.93
C ASP A 342 -13.75 -22.52 9.53
N SER A 343 -13.33 -22.98 8.35
CA SER A 343 -12.01 -22.70 7.77
C SER A 343 -11.91 -21.31 7.11
N SER A 344 -12.96 -20.51 7.12
CA SER A 344 -12.94 -19.13 6.61
C SER A 344 -12.17 -18.22 7.56
N TYR A 345 -11.35 -17.32 7.00
CA TYR A 345 -10.50 -16.44 7.79
C TYR A 345 -10.16 -15.15 7.02
N TYR A 346 -9.67 -14.15 7.75
CA TYR A 346 -9.08 -12.95 7.14
C TYR A 346 -7.58 -13.16 6.87
N ASP A 347 -7.19 -12.91 5.64
CA ASP A 347 -5.80 -12.97 5.16
C ASP A 347 -5.20 -11.56 5.23
N GLU A 348 -4.42 -11.29 6.29
CA GLU A 348 -3.78 -9.99 6.52
C GLU A 348 -2.76 -9.61 5.44
N VAL A 349 -2.11 -10.60 4.83
CA VAL A 349 -1.08 -10.36 3.81
C VAL A 349 -1.69 -9.86 2.52
N ASN A 350 -2.81 -10.49 2.11
CA ASN A 350 -3.50 -10.14 0.89
C ASN A 350 -4.69 -9.18 1.12
N LYS A 351 -4.92 -8.75 2.36
CA LYS A 351 -6.01 -7.87 2.77
C LYS A 351 -7.38 -8.34 2.25
N ARG A 352 -7.73 -9.60 2.53
CA ARG A 352 -8.97 -10.18 2.03
C ARG A 352 -9.61 -11.15 3.01
N PHE A 353 -10.91 -11.27 2.96
CA PHE A 353 -11.63 -12.38 3.58
C PHE A 353 -11.62 -13.58 2.63
N ASN A 354 -11.17 -14.72 3.15
CA ASN A 354 -11.24 -16.01 2.48
C ASN A 354 -12.49 -16.72 2.98
N LEU A 355 -13.59 -16.63 2.21
CA LEU A 355 -14.88 -17.21 2.57
C LEU A 355 -15.00 -18.57 1.89
N VAL A 356 -14.73 -19.63 2.65
CA VAL A 356 -14.79 -21.00 2.16
C VAL A 356 -16.23 -21.52 2.29
N LEU A 357 -16.79 -22.05 1.22
CA LEU A 357 -18.11 -22.65 1.23
C LEU A 357 -18.05 -24.03 1.93
N ALA A 358 -19.03 -24.34 2.77
CA ALA A 358 -19.11 -25.64 3.43
C ALA A 358 -19.19 -26.82 2.45
N VAL A 359 -19.76 -26.58 1.27
CA VAL A 359 -19.79 -27.50 0.13
C VAL A 359 -19.57 -26.71 -1.18
N PRO A 360 -18.85 -27.27 -2.17
CA PRO A 360 -18.74 -26.64 -3.47
C PRO A 360 -20.11 -26.45 -4.15
N ILE A 361 -20.37 -25.28 -4.70
CA ILE A 361 -21.66 -24.93 -5.32
C ILE A 361 -21.45 -24.59 -6.79
N SER A 362 -22.32 -25.13 -7.65
CA SER A 362 -22.34 -24.83 -9.08
C SER A 362 -23.49 -23.86 -9.38
N ALA A 363 -23.14 -22.59 -9.69
CA ALA A 363 -24.09 -21.54 -9.98
C ALA A 363 -23.51 -20.47 -10.94
N ILE A 364 -24.38 -19.54 -11.36
CA ILE A 364 -24.01 -18.40 -12.22
C ILE A 364 -23.83 -17.14 -11.36
N PHE A 365 -24.62 -16.98 -10.31
CA PHE A 365 -24.60 -15.81 -9.45
C PHE A 365 -24.20 -16.22 -8.02
N PHE A 366 -23.35 -15.43 -7.42
CA PHE A 366 -22.95 -15.57 -6.01
C PHE A 366 -23.00 -14.21 -5.33
N LYS A 367 -23.43 -14.20 -4.07
CA LYS A 367 -23.31 -13.02 -3.22
C LYS A 367 -22.92 -13.39 -1.81
N VAL A 368 -22.23 -12.47 -1.16
CA VAL A 368 -21.88 -12.50 0.26
C VAL A 368 -22.56 -11.35 0.97
N VAL A 369 -22.99 -11.59 2.20
CA VAL A 369 -23.63 -10.58 3.04
C VAL A 369 -22.94 -10.62 4.41
N ASN A 370 -22.45 -9.49 4.86
CA ASN A 370 -21.92 -9.34 6.21
C ASN A 370 -23.08 -9.33 7.21
N THR A 371 -23.13 -10.28 8.12
CA THR A 371 -24.19 -10.40 9.12
C THR A 371 -23.82 -9.80 10.47
N ASN A 372 -22.57 -9.46 10.65
CA ASN A 372 -22.04 -8.79 11.83
C ASN A 372 -21.23 -7.57 11.39
N TYR A 373 -21.51 -6.43 11.97
CA TYR A 373 -20.76 -5.21 11.70
C TYR A 373 -20.62 -4.40 12.98
N ASP A 374 -19.53 -3.69 13.13
CA ASP A 374 -19.26 -2.80 14.25
C ASP A 374 -19.44 -1.35 13.79
N SER A 375 -20.43 -0.66 14.35
CA SER A 375 -20.70 0.76 14.02
C SER A 375 -19.64 1.72 14.57
N SER A 376 -18.76 1.26 15.47
CA SER A 376 -17.69 2.04 16.07
C SER A 376 -16.34 1.86 15.37
N ALA A 377 -16.21 0.91 14.44
CA ALA A 377 -14.98 0.62 13.76
C ALA A 377 -14.65 1.62 12.64
N GLN A 378 -13.40 1.68 12.23
CA GLN A 378 -12.96 2.46 11.07
C GLN A 378 -13.59 1.91 9.79
N LYS A 379 -13.68 2.76 8.77
CA LYS A 379 -14.17 2.38 7.44
C LYS A 379 -13.38 1.17 6.91
N ILE A 380 -14.09 0.15 6.45
CA ILE A 380 -13.55 -1.03 5.79
C ILE A 380 -14.08 -1.01 4.35
N SER A 381 -13.27 -0.48 3.46
CA SER A 381 -13.66 -0.33 2.05
C SER A 381 -13.46 -1.64 1.30
N VAL A 382 -14.52 -2.13 0.65
CA VAL A 382 -14.39 -3.23 -0.30
C VAL A 382 -13.71 -2.73 -1.56
N THR A 383 -12.75 -3.51 -2.07
CA THR A 383 -12.01 -3.17 -3.29
C THR A 383 -12.31 -4.12 -4.44
N GLU A 384 -12.45 -5.43 -4.17
CA GLU A 384 -12.62 -6.44 -5.23
C GLU A 384 -13.32 -7.68 -4.67
N ILE A 385 -14.06 -8.40 -5.51
CA ILE A 385 -14.58 -9.75 -5.21
C ILE A 385 -14.15 -10.73 -6.29
N GLU A 386 -13.62 -11.87 -5.87
CA GLU A 386 -13.20 -12.95 -6.75
C GLU A 386 -13.82 -14.27 -6.28
N VAL A 387 -14.10 -15.17 -7.22
CA VAL A 387 -14.55 -16.52 -6.90
C VAL A 387 -13.55 -17.55 -7.40
N ILE A 388 -13.28 -18.51 -6.55
CA ILE A 388 -12.31 -19.55 -6.76
C ILE A 388 -13.03 -20.90 -6.82
N GLY A 389 -12.82 -21.58 -7.93
CA GLY A 389 -13.17 -23.00 -8.06
C GLY A 389 -11.96 -23.88 -7.86
N THR A 390 -12.16 -25.17 -7.91
CA THR A 390 -11.10 -26.15 -7.94
C THR A 390 -11.04 -26.83 -9.29
N ILE A 391 -9.85 -26.91 -9.87
CA ILE A 391 -9.58 -27.82 -10.96
C ILE A 391 -8.91 -29.06 -10.36
N SER A 392 -9.55 -30.21 -10.49
CA SER A 392 -8.89 -31.49 -10.22
C SER A 392 -8.10 -31.89 -11.46
N ARG A 393 -6.81 -32.13 -11.33
CA ARG A 393 -5.96 -32.60 -12.42
C ARG A 393 -5.30 -33.91 -12.01
N ASP A 394 -5.36 -34.85 -12.92
CA ASP A 394 -4.65 -36.12 -12.77
C ASP A 394 -3.14 -35.88 -12.76
N THR A 395 -2.48 -36.69 -12.03
CA THR A 395 -1.07 -36.75 -11.69
C THR A 395 -0.11 -36.32 -12.79
N SER A 396 0.85 -35.49 -12.45
CA SER A 396 1.96 -34.97 -13.28
C SER A 396 1.62 -33.92 -14.33
N VAL A 397 0.52 -33.21 -14.25
CA VAL A 397 0.23 -32.14 -15.19
C VAL A 397 0.96 -30.87 -14.79
N THR A 398 1.91 -30.46 -15.62
CA THR A 398 2.47 -29.11 -15.59
C THR A 398 1.48 -28.14 -16.22
N VAL A 399 0.98 -27.18 -15.43
CA VAL A 399 0.22 -26.05 -15.97
C VAL A 399 1.17 -24.92 -16.23
N GLU A 400 1.42 -24.65 -17.47
CA GLU A 400 2.31 -23.57 -17.88
C GLU A 400 1.50 -22.40 -18.45
N THR A 401 1.81 -21.21 -17.96
CA THR A 401 1.29 -19.95 -18.46
C THR A 401 2.46 -19.11 -18.96
N ILE A 402 2.40 -18.64 -20.19
CA ILE A 402 3.43 -17.79 -20.79
C ILE A 402 2.82 -16.42 -21.05
N ASN A 403 3.47 -15.39 -20.56
CA ASN A 403 3.14 -14.00 -20.85
C ASN A 403 4.29 -13.36 -21.63
N ASP A 404 4.08 -13.14 -22.92
CA ASP A 404 4.99 -12.41 -23.79
C ASP A 404 4.53 -10.96 -23.89
N ARG A 405 5.37 -10.01 -23.48
CA ARG A 405 5.09 -8.58 -23.49
C ARG A 405 6.15 -7.84 -24.30
N GLN A 406 5.69 -6.96 -25.16
CA GLN A 406 6.53 -6.02 -25.93
C GLN A 406 6.08 -4.61 -25.61
N TYR A 407 7.02 -3.74 -25.31
CA TYR A 407 6.70 -2.36 -25.05
C TYR A 407 7.75 -1.42 -25.66
N GLY A 408 7.30 -0.24 -25.98
CA GLY A 408 8.18 0.81 -26.49
C GLY A 408 7.67 2.18 -26.15
N GLY A 409 8.59 3.09 -25.94
CA GLY A 409 8.30 4.49 -25.67
C GLY A 409 9.21 5.42 -26.48
N LEU A 410 8.64 6.49 -26.98
CA LEU A 410 9.37 7.59 -27.60
C LEU A 410 8.92 8.90 -26.96
N ASN A 411 9.89 9.64 -26.43
CA ASN A 411 9.69 11.00 -25.93
C ASN A 411 10.55 11.95 -26.75
N LEU A 412 9.91 12.91 -27.37
CA LEU A 412 10.55 13.99 -28.11
C LEU A 412 10.30 15.30 -27.36
N SER A 413 11.33 16.08 -27.14
CA SER A 413 11.20 17.43 -26.61
C SER A 413 11.96 18.40 -27.51
N LEU A 414 11.24 19.32 -28.12
CA LEU A 414 11.75 20.32 -29.04
C LEU A 414 11.60 21.72 -28.41
N ARG A 415 12.67 22.48 -28.39
CA ARG A 415 12.71 23.85 -27.93
C ARG A 415 13.13 24.80 -29.11
N PRO A 416 12.20 25.12 -30.01
CA PRO A 416 12.54 25.95 -31.19
C PRO A 416 13.11 27.31 -30.79
N THR A 417 12.62 27.85 -29.68
CA THR A 417 13.08 29.09 -29.06
C THR A 417 13.23 28.91 -27.55
N MET A 418 13.85 29.87 -26.87
CA MET A 418 13.88 29.87 -25.39
C MET A 418 12.49 30.00 -24.75
N LYS A 419 11.51 30.47 -25.52
CA LYS A 419 10.13 30.69 -25.04
C LYS A 419 9.18 29.56 -25.39
N THR A 420 9.54 28.66 -26.29
CA THR A 420 8.65 27.62 -26.82
C THR A 420 9.20 26.25 -26.50
N SER A 421 8.40 25.38 -25.92
CA SER A 421 8.69 23.96 -25.76
C SER A 421 7.54 23.12 -26.29
N ILE A 422 7.85 22.16 -27.12
CA ILE A 422 6.92 21.19 -27.69
C ILE A 422 7.40 19.82 -27.23
N SER A 423 6.55 19.04 -26.63
CA SER A 423 6.85 17.65 -26.29
C SER A 423 5.83 16.71 -26.91
N TYR A 424 6.31 15.58 -27.38
CA TYR A 424 5.51 14.50 -27.89
C TYR A 424 5.95 13.21 -27.21
N ASN A 425 5.01 12.44 -26.72
CA ASN A 425 5.26 11.12 -26.16
C ASN A 425 4.32 10.10 -26.78
N ILE A 426 4.83 8.92 -27.02
CA ILE A 426 4.05 7.72 -27.36
C ILE A 426 4.61 6.55 -26.61
N ASN A 427 3.72 5.79 -25.98
CA ASN A 427 4.03 4.52 -25.34
C ASN A 427 3.13 3.45 -25.92
N TYR A 428 3.71 2.36 -26.28
CA TYR A 428 3.05 1.16 -26.80
C TYR A 428 3.37 -0.01 -25.87
N ASP A 429 2.37 -0.79 -25.53
CA ASP A 429 2.49 -1.97 -24.70
C ASP A 429 1.56 -3.06 -25.26
N GLU A 430 2.10 -4.20 -25.57
CA GLU A 430 1.35 -5.36 -26.03
C GLU A 430 1.72 -6.56 -25.17
N SER A 431 0.74 -7.23 -24.62
CA SER A 431 0.91 -8.48 -23.89
C SER A 431 0.09 -9.60 -24.52
N LYS A 432 0.67 -10.80 -24.56
CA LYS A 432 0.04 -12.01 -25.06
C LYS A 432 0.16 -13.11 -24.03
N LEU A 433 -0.98 -13.62 -23.61
CA LEU A 433 -1.07 -14.68 -22.60
C LEU A 433 -1.43 -16.02 -23.27
N LEU A 434 -0.59 -17.04 -23.03
CA LEU A 434 -0.81 -18.41 -23.47
C LEU A 434 -1.05 -19.31 -22.24
N PRO A 435 -1.89 -20.36 -22.32
CA PRO A 435 -2.61 -20.86 -23.51
C PRO A 435 -3.93 -20.14 -23.83
N SER A 436 -4.37 -19.17 -23.06
CA SER A 436 -5.68 -18.50 -23.27
C SER A 436 -5.77 -17.68 -24.56
N ILE A 437 -4.66 -17.50 -25.29
CA ILE A 437 -4.56 -16.69 -26.52
C ILE A 437 -5.11 -15.26 -26.32
N ARG A 438 -5.09 -14.77 -25.10
CA ARG A 438 -5.48 -13.40 -24.80
C ARG A 438 -4.38 -12.44 -25.26
N LYS A 439 -4.77 -11.44 -26.00
CA LYS A 439 -3.89 -10.37 -26.45
C LYS A 439 -4.48 -9.03 -25.98
N ASP A 440 -3.68 -8.27 -25.23
CA ASP A 440 -4.02 -6.94 -24.79
C ASP A 440 -3.00 -5.95 -25.37
N THR A 441 -3.49 -4.83 -25.90
CA THR A 441 -2.65 -3.77 -26.47
C THR A 441 -3.03 -2.44 -25.84
N ASN A 442 -2.06 -1.72 -25.32
CA ASN A 442 -2.26 -0.38 -24.75
C ASN A 442 -1.38 0.63 -25.50
N VAL A 443 -2.01 1.68 -26.00
CA VAL A 443 -1.34 2.80 -26.66
C VAL A 443 -1.67 4.07 -25.92
N ASN A 444 -0.65 4.76 -25.42
CA ASN A 444 -0.78 6.07 -24.81
C ASN A 444 0.08 7.06 -25.59
N GLN A 445 -0.54 8.14 -26.07
CA GLN A 445 0.16 9.17 -26.81
C GLN A 445 -0.26 10.56 -26.33
N GLY A 446 0.68 11.50 -26.37
CA GLY A 446 0.42 12.85 -25.94
C GLY A 446 1.28 13.87 -26.65
N ILE A 447 0.75 15.06 -26.79
CA ILE A 447 1.48 16.23 -27.29
C ILE A 447 1.22 17.39 -26.33
N ALA A 448 2.28 18.10 -25.95
CA ALA A 448 2.15 19.29 -25.17
C ALA A 448 2.96 20.44 -25.79
N LEU A 449 2.39 21.63 -25.73
CA LEU A 449 3.00 22.88 -26.16
C LEU A 449 3.01 23.86 -24.99
N SER A 450 4.15 24.38 -24.64
CA SER A 450 4.27 25.51 -23.72
C SER A 450 4.92 26.70 -24.41
N TYR A 451 4.40 27.87 -24.12
CA TYR A 451 4.92 29.11 -24.69
C TYR A 451 4.93 30.23 -23.64
N ALA A 452 6.11 30.77 -23.37
CA ALA A 452 6.27 31.94 -22.53
C ALA A 452 6.02 33.22 -23.37
N MET A 453 4.80 33.76 -23.31
CA MET A 453 4.40 34.94 -24.02
C MET A 453 5.25 36.15 -23.60
N SER A 454 5.45 36.29 -22.30
CA SER A 454 6.28 37.29 -21.66
C SER A 454 6.91 36.74 -20.37
N LYS A 455 7.68 37.57 -19.68
CA LYS A 455 8.13 37.25 -18.32
C LYS A 455 6.97 37.14 -17.29
N TYR A 456 5.79 37.60 -17.69
CA TYR A 456 4.61 37.68 -16.82
C TYR A 456 3.52 36.66 -17.18
N ALA A 457 3.57 36.04 -18.37
CA ALA A 457 2.52 35.18 -18.84
C ALA A 457 3.06 34.02 -19.68
N SER A 458 2.49 32.84 -19.44
CA SER A 458 2.75 31.65 -20.25
C SER A 458 1.44 30.91 -20.52
N PHE A 459 1.35 30.20 -21.62
CA PHE A 459 0.27 29.30 -21.88
C PHE A 459 0.80 27.86 -22.08
N PHE A 460 -0.07 26.92 -21.83
CA PHE A 460 0.19 25.50 -21.97
C PHE A 460 -1.02 24.82 -22.60
N LEU A 461 -0.76 24.00 -23.62
CA LEU A 461 -1.72 23.14 -24.28
C LEU A 461 -1.24 21.70 -24.12
N ASN A 462 -2.12 20.80 -23.77
CA ASN A 462 -1.83 19.38 -23.69
C ASN A 462 -2.99 18.56 -24.25
N TYR A 463 -2.66 17.58 -25.05
CA TYR A 463 -3.55 16.54 -25.52
C TYR A 463 -2.93 15.20 -25.16
N GLN A 464 -3.71 14.33 -24.53
CA GLN A 464 -3.32 12.96 -24.20
C GLN A 464 -4.44 12.00 -24.58
N SER A 465 -4.08 10.92 -25.26
CA SER A 465 -5.01 9.85 -25.64
C SER A 465 -4.46 8.53 -25.18
N GLN A 466 -5.31 7.73 -24.56
CA GLN A 466 -5.03 6.36 -24.17
C GLN A 466 -6.05 5.45 -24.81
N LYS A 467 -5.60 4.31 -25.34
CA LYS A 467 -6.46 3.26 -25.90
C LYS A 467 -5.96 1.91 -25.44
N THR A 468 -6.84 1.11 -24.91
CA THR A 468 -6.60 -0.27 -24.53
C THR A 468 -7.53 -1.17 -25.36
N GLU A 469 -6.96 -2.11 -26.07
CA GLU A 469 -7.66 -3.14 -26.85
C GLU A 469 -7.39 -4.50 -26.25
N SER A 470 -8.41 -5.28 -26.05
CA SER A 470 -8.30 -6.67 -25.59
C SER A 470 -8.96 -7.59 -26.61
N SER A 471 -8.38 -8.77 -26.84
CA SER A 471 -9.01 -9.78 -27.71
C SER A 471 -10.31 -10.37 -27.14
N LEU A 472 -10.60 -10.11 -25.85
CA LEU A 472 -11.75 -10.68 -25.14
C LEU A 472 -12.82 -9.64 -24.79
N SER A 473 -12.55 -8.35 -24.95
CA SER A 473 -13.46 -7.28 -24.60
C SER A 473 -13.43 -6.14 -25.62
N GLU A 474 -14.42 -5.31 -25.60
CA GLU A 474 -14.47 -4.06 -26.37
C GLU A 474 -13.33 -3.12 -25.96
N SER A 475 -12.89 -2.29 -26.89
CA SER A 475 -11.81 -1.33 -26.62
C SER A 475 -12.25 -0.27 -25.64
N ILE A 476 -11.35 0.04 -24.70
CA ILE A 476 -11.52 1.14 -23.72
C ILE A 476 -10.54 2.25 -24.08
N GLY A 477 -10.98 3.49 -24.02
CA GLY A 477 -10.10 4.61 -24.28
C GLY A 477 -10.46 5.86 -23.51
N SER A 478 -9.53 6.81 -23.49
CA SER A 478 -9.76 8.16 -22.97
C SER A 478 -9.00 9.20 -23.74
N ASN A 479 -9.58 10.40 -23.87
CA ASN A 479 -8.93 11.57 -24.38
C ASN A 479 -8.96 12.68 -23.32
N ASN A 480 -7.83 13.33 -23.13
CA ASN A 480 -7.70 14.46 -22.22
C ASN A 480 -7.12 15.67 -22.98
N TYR A 481 -7.86 16.76 -22.95
CA TYR A 481 -7.48 18.04 -23.53
C TYR A 481 -7.31 19.04 -22.40
N THR A 482 -6.18 19.71 -22.30
CA THR A 482 -5.94 20.73 -21.28
C THR A 482 -5.38 21.98 -21.93
N PHE A 483 -5.99 23.10 -21.59
CA PHE A 483 -5.47 24.44 -21.90
C PHE A 483 -5.27 25.19 -20.59
N SER A 484 -4.13 25.82 -20.38
CA SER A 484 -3.94 26.68 -19.22
C SER A 484 -3.12 27.92 -19.55
N ILE A 485 -3.43 28.99 -18.84
CA ILE A 485 -2.67 30.24 -18.85
C ILE A 485 -2.20 30.49 -17.44
N GLY A 486 -0.89 30.61 -17.26
CA GLY A 486 -0.27 31.04 -16.01
C GLY A 486 0.17 32.51 -16.17
N THR A 487 0.00 33.30 -15.12
CA THR A 487 0.40 34.70 -15.10
C THR A 487 1.05 35.07 -13.76
N ASN A 488 2.13 35.86 -13.86
CA ASN A 488 2.85 36.44 -12.74
C ASN A 488 2.98 37.93 -12.96
N PRO A 489 1.87 38.72 -12.90
CA PRO A 489 1.87 40.14 -13.22
C PRO A 489 2.79 40.95 -12.29
N MET A 490 2.98 40.47 -11.06
CA MET A 490 3.90 41.03 -10.06
C MET A 490 4.60 39.90 -9.34
N GLU A 491 5.71 40.14 -8.66
CA GLU A 491 6.39 39.16 -7.82
C GLU A 491 5.50 38.61 -6.68
N THR A 492 4.51 39.41 -6.30
CA THR A 492 3.56 39.15 -5.22
C THR A 492 2.25 38.50 -5.68
N ILE A 493 2.01 38.37 -6.98
CA ILE A 493 0.75 37.86 -7.54
C ILE A 493 1.04 36.80 -8.58
N ASN A 494 0.59 35.59 -8.34
CA ASN A 494 0.62 34.49 -9.29
C ASN A 494 -0.81 34.00 -9.54
N GLY A 495 -1.15 33.76 -10.77
CA GLY A 495 -2.47 33.26 -11.14
C GLY A 495 -2.41 32.22 -12.25
N SER A 496 -3.39 31.34 -12.29
CA SER A 496 -3.59 30.43 -13.41
C SER A 496 -5.06 30.20 -13.68
N VAL A 497 -5.37 30.05 -14.96
CA VAL A 497 -6.67 29.59 -15.46
C VAL A 497 -6.41 28.33 -16.25
N ALA A 498 -7.13 27.26 -15.95
CA ALA A 498 -7.04 26.00 -16.69
C ALA A 498 -8.43 25.54 -17.10
N LEU A 499 -8.53 25.06 -18.32
CA LEU A 499 -9.70 24.41 -18.88
C LEU A 499 -9.29 23.01 -19.31
N SER A 500 -10.03 22.01 -18.90
CA SER A 500 -9.80 20.62 -19.31
C SER A 500 -11.08 19.94 -19.74
N ARG A 501 -10.94 19.04 -20.70
CA ARG A 501 -11.99 18.14 -21.14
C ARG A 501 -11.43 16.72 -21.15
N PHE A 502 -12.09 15.86 -20.43
CA PHE A 502 -11.79 14.44 -20.39
C PHE A 502 -12.95 13.64 -20.96
N GLU A 503 -12.66 12.72 -21.87
CA GLU A 503 -13.63 11.83 -22.51
C GLU A 503 -13.27 10.38 -22.23
N SER A 504 -14.25 9.58 -21.82
CA SER A 504 -14.13 8.12 -21.76
C SER A 504 -14.80 7.49 -22.97
N LEU A 505 -14.19 6.45 -23.50
CA LEU A 505 -14.61 5.75 -24.70
C LEU A 505 -14.75 4.25 -24.41
N TYR A 506 -15.82 3.65 -24.90
CA TYR A 506 -16.04 2.21 -24.87
C TYR A 506 -16.54 1.74 -26.25
N GLY A 507 -15.89 0.74 -26.83
CA GLY A 507 -16.20 0.29 -28.19
C GLY A 507 -16.03 1.39 -29.26
N GLY A 508 -15.19 2.39 -28.99
CA GLY A 508 -15.01 3.57 -29.83
C GLY A 508 -16.07 4.67 -29.64
N SER A 509 -17.13 4.40 -28.89
CA SER A 509 -18.18 5.39 -28.58
C SER A 509 -17.91 6.10 -27.26
N ARG A 510 -18.23 7.39 -27.17
CA ARG A 510 -18.07 8.18 -25.95
C ARG A 510 -19.13 7.77 -24.93
N THR A 511 -18.66 7.34 -23.74
CA THR A 511 -19.51 6.94 -22.61
C THR A 511 -19.66 8.03 -21.58
N SER A 512 -18.62 8.83 -21.36
CA SER A 512 -18.69 9.98 -20.47
C SER A 512 -17.83 11.15 -20.94
N GLU A 513 -18.17 12.33 -20.49
CA GLU A 513 -17.46 13.57 -20.73
C GLU A 513 -17.37 14.38 -19.44
N THR A 514 -16.18 14.86 -19.10
CA THR A 514 -15.96 15.77 -17.98
C THR A 514 -15.32 17.05 -18.48
N ASN A 515 -15.98 18.18 -18.27
CA ASN A 515 -15.43 19.50 -18.56
C ASN A 515 -15.12 20.21 -17.24
N THR A 516 -13.87 20.65 -17.04
CA THR A 516 -13.45 21.30 -15.81
C THR A 516 -12.77 22.64 -16.12
N GLY A 517 -13.20 23.67 -15.41
CA GLY A 517 -12.57 24.98 -15.40
C GLY A 517 -12.02 25.28 -14.01
N ASN A 518 -10.74 25.65 -13.93
CA ASN A 518 -10.05 26.01 -12.69
C ASN A 518 -9.45 27.39 -12.80
N ILE A 519 -9.66 28.19 -11.76
CA ILE A 519 -8.97 29.47 -11.57
C ILE A 519 -8.26 29.39 -10.22
N ASN A 520 -6.95 29.60 -10.21
CA ASN A 520 -6.16 29.64 -8.97
C ASN A 520 -5.42 30.97 -8.93
N MET A 521 -5.40 31.61 -7.76
CA MET A 521 -4.66 32.83 -7.51
C MET A 521 -3.91 32.69 -6.19
N PHE A 522 -2.69 33.18 -6.20
CA PHE A 522 -1.83 33.24 -5.04
C PHE A 522 -1.29 34.67 -4.89
N PHE A 523 -1.44 35.21 -3.69
CA PHE A 523 -1.05 36.56 -3.33
C PHE A 523 -0.09 36.52 -2.16
N ASN A 524 1.09 37.05 -2.34
CA ASN A 524 1.99 37.39 -1.25
C ASN A 524 1.74 38.84 -0.90
N LEU A 525 0.76 39.10 -0.04
CA LEU A 525 0.24 40.46 0.20
C LEU A 525 1.24 41.34 0.96
N TYR A 526 1.96 40.70 1.88
CA TYR A 526 2.96 41.36 2.71
C TYR A 526 3.94 40.31 3.25
N ALA A 527 5.10 40.74 3.73
CA ALA A 527 6.04 39.83 4.36
C ALA A 527 5.35 39.06 5.51
N GLY A 528 5.10 37.75 5.32
CA GLY A 528 4.41 36.90 6.27
C GLY A 528 2.88 36.84 6.11
N ILE A 529 2.31 37.33 5.02
CA ILE A 529 0.87 37.17 4.70
C ILE A 529 0.72 36.63 3.28
N ASP A 530 0.39 35.36 3.19
CA ASP A 530 0.13 34.66 1.93
C ASP A 530 -1.33 34.23 1.84
N LEU A 531 -1.98 34.55 0.73
CA LEU A 531 -3.36 34.17 0.43
C LEU A 531 -3.39 33.36 -0.87
N GLY A 532 -3.88 32.13 -0.79
CA GLY A 532 -4.22 31.32 -1.95
C GLY A 532 -5.74 31.19 -2.08
N THR A 533 -6.25 31.25 -3.30
CA THR A 533 -7.67 30.98 -3.57
C THR A 533 -7.82 30.25 -4.89
N GLY A 534 -8.78 29.34 -4.94
CA GLY A 534 -9.11 28.57 -6.13
C GLY A 534 -10.62 28.46 -6.32
N PHE A 535 -11.02 28.47 -7.57
CA PHE A 535 -12.38 28.18 -8.00
C PHE A 535 -12.35 27.07 -9.04
N THR A 536 -13.18 26.07 -8.86
CA THR A 536 -13.35 24.94 -9.78
C THR A 536 -14.80 24.79 -10.17
N LEU A 537 -15.04 24.70 -11.46
CA LEU A 537 -16.33 24.29 -12.05
C LEU A 537 -16.11 22.99 -12.79
N SER A 538 -16.86 21.94 -12.46
CA SER A 538 -16.80 20.64 -13.13
C SER A 538 -18.19 20.21 -13.58
N ASN A 539 -18.31 19.85 -14.85
CA ASN A 539 -19.52 19.28 -15.42
C ASN A 539 -19.18 17.89 -15.95
N ILE A 540 -19.84 16.87 -15.40
CA ILE A 540 -19.73 15.48 -15.81
C ILE A 540 -21.01 15.11 -16.51
N ASP A 541 -20.93 14.59 -17.73
CA ASP A 541 -22.04 14.01 -18.49
C ASP A 541 -21.75 12.52 -18.68
N ASP A 542 -22.38 11.67 -17.88
CA ASP A 542 -22.37 10.22 -18.05
C ASP A 542 -23.46 9.82 -19.05
N ILE A 543 -23.04 9.71 -20.31
CA ILE A 543 -23.93 9.42 -21.44
C ILE A 543 -24.51 8.02 -21.29
N SER A 544 -23.74 7.07 -20.72
CA SER A 544 -24.15 5.67 -20.56
C SER A 544 -25.29 5.52 -19.55
N ARG A 545 -25.30 6.37 -18.50
CA ARG A 545 -26.32 6.37 -17.44
C ARG A 545 -27.35 7.49 -17.57
N GLY A 546 -27.17 8.41 -18.51
CA GLY A 546 -28.01 9.61 -18.63
C GLY A 546 -27.94 10.53 -17.41
N THR A 547 -26.79 10.55 -16.72
CA THR A 547 -26.58 11.31 -15.49
C THR A 547 -25.70 12.52 -15.78
N LYS A 548 -26.17 13.70 -15.33
CA LYS A 548 -25.37 14.94 -15.39
C LYS A 548 -25.06 15.44 -14.00
N ILE A 549 -23.76 15.67 -13.71
CA ILE A 549 -23.30 16.18 -12.42
C ILE A 549 -22.57 17.50 -12.65
N THR A 550 -23.02 18.54 -11.95
CA THR A 550 -22.34 19.84 -11.93
C THR A 550 -21.82 20.08 -10.52
N THR A 551 -20.52 20.32 -10.40
CA THR A 551 -19.85 20.62 -9.14
C THR A 551 -19.17 21.97 -9.22
N ASN A 552 -19.50 22.84 -8.28
CA ASN A 552 -18.83 24.12 -8.06
C ASN A 552 -18.05 24.05 -6.75
N SER A 553 -16.80 24.42 -6.76
CA SER A 553 -15.96 24.39 -5.56
C SER A 553 -15.14 25.66 -5.44
N VAL A 554 -15.08 26.22 -4.26
CA VAL A 554 -14.20 27.33 -3.88
C VAL A 554 -13.30 26.83 -2.75
N ASN A 555 -12.00 27.00 -2.90
CA ASN A 555 -11.04 26.76 -1.84
C ASN A 555 -10.21 28.00 -1.57
N GLY A 556 -9.81 28.16 -0.33
CA GLY A 556 -8.97 29.26 0.11
C GLY A 556 -8.03 28.83 1.21
N ASN A 557 -6.83 29.38 1.22
CA ASN A 557 -5.88 29.23 2.30
C ASN A 557 -5.22 30.58 2.60
N LEU A 558 -5.12 30.90 3.87
CA LEU A 558 -4.46 32.10 4.38
C LEU A 558 -3.37 31.69 5.35
N THR A 559 -2.15 32.08 5.06
CA THR A 559 -0.98 31.90 5.94
C THR A 559 -0.58 33.23 6.53
N LEU A 560 -0.49 33.30 7.85
CA LEU A 560 -0.06 34.49 8.59
C LEU A 560 1.17 34.15 9.42
N LEU A 561 2.24 34.91 9.23
CA LEU A 561 3.51 34.81 9.97
C LEU A 561 3.78 36.14 10.70
N PRO A 562 2.99 36.50 11.74
CA PRO A 562 3.16 37.79 12.40
C PRO A 562 4.52 37.94 13.10
N ARG A 563 5.15 36.82 13.41
CA ARG A 563 6.54 36.71 13.88
C ARG A 563 7.10 35.35 13.44
N ASN A 564 8.43 35.22 13.38
CA ASN A 564 9.08 33.94 13.08
C ASN A 564 8.71 32.79 14.04
N SER A 565 8.15 33.13 15.20
CA SER A 565 7.71 32.17 16.24
C SER A 565 6.21 31.86 16.18
N ILE A 566 5.45 32.46 15.28
CA ILE A 566 4.00 32.29 15.18
C ILE A 566 3.62 32.08 13.72
N ASN A 567 3.04 30.93 13.42
CA ASN A 567 2.48 30.59 12.12
C ASN A 567 1.01 30.25 12.29
N ILE A 568 0.14 30.92 11.55
CA ILE A 568 -1.30 30.68 11.53
C ILE A 568 -1.67 30.35 10.09
N LEU A 569 -2.25 29.16 9.89
CA LEU A 569 -2.81 28.71 8.62
C LEU A 569 -4.32 28.57 8.78
N ILE A 570 -5.08 29.18 7.90
CA ILE A 570 -6.53 28.98 7.77
C ILE A 570 -6.79 28.45 6.38
N ASP A 571 -7.40 27.29 6.27
CA ASP A 571 -7.79 26.68 5.01
C ASP A 571 -9.27 26.30 5.03
N GLY A 572 -9.91 26.41 3.88
CA GLY A 572 -11.31 26.08 3.72
C GLY A 572 -11.65 25.67 2.29
N THR A 573 -12.64 24.82 2.18
CA THR A 573 -13.23 24.40 0.92
C THR A 573 -14.75 24.37 1.05
N PHE A 574 -15.41 24.99 0.09
CA PHE A 574 -16.87 24.98 -0.05
C PHE A 574 -17.18 24.40 -1.42
N SER A 575 -17.93 23.31 -1.44
CA SER A 575 -18.31 22.61 -2.68
C SER A 575 -19.82 22.34 -2.70
N SER A 576 -20.41 22.54 -3.84
CA SER A 576 -21.81 22.20 -4.10
C SER A 576 -21.88 21.33 -5.35
N SER A 577 -22.49 20.18 -5.24
CA SER A 577 -22.69 19.24 -6.35
C SER A 577 -24.18 19.02 -6.58
N THR A 578 -24.59 19.08 -7.84
CA THR A 578 -25.96 18.80 -8.28
C THR A 578 -25.89 17.67 -9.29
N SER A 579 -26.62 16.60 -9.03
CA SER A 579 -26.76 15.44 -9.92
C SER A 579 -28.20 15.36 -10.46
N ASN A 580 -28.32 15.15 -11.76
CA ASN A 580 -29.62 14.92 -12.44
C ASN A 580 -29.52 13.56 -13.13
N THR A 581 -30.39 12.64 -12.73
CA THR A 581 -30.49 11.28 -13.28
C THR A 581 -31.96 10.98 -13.62
N GLY A 582 -32.26 10.75 -14.90
CA GLY A 582 -33.61 10.41 -15.32
C GLY A 582 -34.67 11.48 -15.00
N GLY A 583 -34.28 12.76 -14.82
CA GLY A 583 -35.15 13.86 -14.43
C GLY A 583 -35.23 14.11 -12.92
N GLU A 584 -34.70 13.23 -12.08
CA GLU A 584 -34.61 13.45 -10.65
C GLU A 584 -33.31 14.25 -10.34
N THR A 585 -33.43 15.30 -9.55
CA THR A 585 -32.33 16.17 -9.17
C THR A 585 -32.03 15.96 -7.70
N SER A 586 -30.76 15.59 -7.40
CA SER A 586 -30.24 15.58 -6.04
C SER A 586 -29.13 16.62 -5.90
N SER A 587 -28.99 17.21 -4.73
CA SER A 587 -27.93 18.16 -4.44
C SER A 587 -27.21 17.79 -3.14
N SER A 588 -25.89 17.93 -3.12
CA SER A 588 -25.06 17.77 -1.94
C SER A 588 -24.17 18.97 -1.76
N LYS A 589 -23.91 19.32 -0.51
CA LYS A 589 -22.93 20.37 -0.14
C LYS A 589 -21.87 19.76 0.73
N TYR A 590 -20.65 20.18 0.50
CA TYR A 590 -19.50 19.80 1.29
C TYR A 590 -18.75 21.07 1.69
N GLU A 591 -18.56 21.24 2.98
CA GLU A 591 -17.93 22.42 3.53
C GLU A 591 -16.85 21.99 4.53
N THR A 592 -15.65 22.54 4.38
CA THR A 592 -14.58 22.38 5.36
C THR A 592 -14.00 23.73 5.68
N LEU A 593 -13.71 23.94 6.95
CA LEU A 593 -12.96 25.09 7.44
C LEU A 593 -12.04 24.62 8.56
N ARG A 594 -10.76 24.85 8.41
CA ARG A 594 -9.74 24.46 9.39
C ARG A 594 -8.84 25.65 9.72
N SER A 595 -8.43 25.73 10.96
CA SER A 595 -7.37 26.62 11.38
C SER A 595 -6.25 25.86 12.10
N THR A 596 -5.01 26.18 11.78
CA THR A 596 -3.82 25.63 12.44
C THR A 596 -3.00 26.80 12.97
N ILE A 597 -2.71 26.79 14.27
CA ILE A 597 -1.87 27.78 14.92
C ILE A 597 -0.64 27.05 15.48
N ASN A 598 0.52 27.47 15.05
CA ASN A 598 1.80 26.95 15.55
C ASN A 598 2.57 28.10 16.22
N ILE A 599 2.86 27.97 17.51
CA ILE A 599 3.57 28.95 18.30
C ILE A 599 4.84 28.30 18.86
N THR A 600 6.00 28.85 18.49
CA THR A 600 7.31 28.39 18.96
C THR A 600 7.99 29.53 19.77
N PRO A 601 7.55 29.76 21.02
CA PRO A 601 8.04 30.91 21.79
C PRO A 601 9.53 30.80 22.16
N SER A 602 10.05 29.57 22.12
CA SER A 602 11.48 29.31 22.35
C SER A 602 11.89 28.04 21.61
N ARG A 603 13.20 27.81 21.45
CA ARG A 603 13.75 26.54 20.90
C ARG A 603 13.37 25.28 21.70
N PHE A 604 12.79 25.48 22.89
CA PHE A 604 12.45 24.39 23.80
C PHE A 604 10.94 24.08 23.81
N LEU A 605 10.09 24.98 23.32
CA LEU A 605 8.64 24.84 23.40
C LEU A 605 7.99 25.08 22.05
N ASN A 606 7.16 24.13 21.63
CA ASN A 606 6.29 24.25 20.47
C ASN A 606 4.86 23.90 20.87
N LEU A 607 3.93 24.80 20.58
CA LEU A 607 2.50 24.67 20.80
C LEU A 607 1.81 24.63 19.45
N VAL A 608 1.03 23.57 19.20
CA VAL A 608 0.26 23.44 17.95
C VAL A 608 -1.20 23.25 18.31
N THR A 609 -2.05 24.05 17.67
CA THR A 609 -3.50 23.95 17.77
C THR A 609 -4.06 23.77 16.37
N ASN A 610 -4.80 22.71 16.15
CA ASN A 610 -5.56 22.47 14.91
C ASN A 610 -7.04 22.42 15.27
N ILE A 611 -7.83 23.26 14.64
CA ILE A 611 -9.27 23.31 14.82
C ILE A 611 -9.91 23.14 13.46
N GLN A 612 -10.68 22.09 13.31
CA GLN A 612 -11.62 21.92 12.21
C GLN A 612 -12.95 22.51 12.65
N HIS A 613 -13.49 23.47 11.91
CA HIS A 613 -14.75 24.16 12.22
C HIS A 613 -15.94 23.55 11.48
N LEU A 614 -15.68 22.99 10.29
CA LEU A 614 -16.70 22.39 9.41
C LEU A 614 -16.15 21.09 8.79
N PRO A 615 -17.00 20.05 8.50
CA PRO A 615 -18.43 19.99 8.78
C PRO A 615 -18.78 19.80 10.25
N GLU A 616 -17.84 19.26 11.03
CA GLU A 616 -17.95 19.02 12.45
C GLU A 616 -16.79 19.70 13.19
N THR A 617 -17.04 20.22 14.37
CA THR A 617 -15.98 20.83 15.16
C THR A 617 -15.09 19.74 15.75
N LYS A 618 -13.81 19.74 15.35
CA LYS A 618 -12.75 18.88 15.92
C LYS A 618 -11.60 19.76 16.33
N GLN A 619 -11.11 19.57 17.54
CA GLN A 619 -10.03 20.36 18.10
C GLN A 619 -8.89 19.44 18.50
N ASN A 620 -7.68 19.80 18.09
CA ASN A 620 -6.46 19.09 18.45
C ASN A 620 -5.45 20.11 18.98
N TYR A 621 -5.00 19.90 20.20
CA TYR A 621 -4.00 20.71 20.87
C TYR A 621 -2.77 19.84 21.15
N SER A 622 -1.59 20.31 20.79
CA SER A 622 -0.35 19.62 21.14
C SER A 622 0.68 20.58 21.73
N ILE A 623 1.36 20.10 22.75
CA ILE A 623 2.47 20.77 23.41
C ILE A 623 3.68 19.87 23.29
N ASN A 624 4.73 20.37 22.67
CA ASN A 624 5.99 19.69 22.54
C ASN A 624 7.06 20.52 23.22
N THR A 625 7.72 19.98 24.22
CA THR A 625 8.79 20.68 24.92
C THR A 625 10.05 19.83 25.04
N ARG A 626 11.20 20.48 24.87
CA ARG A 626 12.54 19.90 25.08
C ARG A 626 13.19 20.59 26.24
N LEU A 627 13.27 19.88 27.36
CA LEU A 627 13.87 20.42 28.58
C LEU A 627 15.38 20.14 28.60
N PRO A 628 16.16 20.90 29.38
CA PRO A 628 17.55 20.58 29.66
C PRO A 628 17.70 19.14 30.18
N GLY A 629 18.84 18.48 29.92
CA GLY A 629 19.03 17.11 30.34
C GLY A 629 18.48 16.09 29.34
N ARG A 630 18.18 16.50 28.08
CA ARG A 630 17.68 15.63 26.98
C ARG A 630 16.32 15.01 27.27
N LEU A 631 15.50 15.70 28.05
CA LEU A 631 14.12 15.33 28.35
C LEU A 631 13.18 15.99 27.34
N GLN A 632 12.33 15.21 26.71
CA GLN A 632 11.27 15.70 25.83
C GLN A 632 9.93 15.28 26.40
N VAL A 633 8.98 16.20 26.42
CA VAL A 633 7.60 15.96 26.85
C VAL A 633 6.67 16.37 25.71
N ASN A 634 5.76 15.48 25.33
CA ASN A 634 4.70 15.75 24.38
C ASN A 634 3.37 15.52 25.07
N ILE A 635 2.42 16.45 24.89
CA ILE A 635 1.04 16.35 25.38
C ILE A 635 0.14 16.65 24.20
N ASN A 636 -0.88 15.85 24.00
CA ASN A 636 -1.90 16.06 22.98
C ASN A 636 -3.29 15.91 23.61
N TYR A 637 -4.22 16.72 23.13
CA TYR A 637 -5.62 16.69 23.51
C TYR A 637 -6.49 16.91 22.28
N ASN A 638 -7.41 15.99 22.04
CA ASN A 638 -8.31 16.02 20.88
C ASN A 638 -9.75 15.95 21.38
N VAL A 639 -10.60 16.77 20.80
CA VAL A 639 -12.05 16.80 21.05
C VAL A 639 -12.79 16.75 19.74
N SER A 640 -13.83 15.93 19.67
CA SER A 640 -14.77 15.90 18.54
C SER A 640 -16.16 16.36 18.97
N GLU A 641 -16.95 16.88 18.04
CA GLU A 641 -18.32 17.31 18.27
C GLU A 641 -19.23 16.16 18.73
N ALA A 642 -18.91 14.92 18.31
CA ALA A 642 -19.60 13.72 18.77
C ALA A 642 -19.33 13.36 20.24
N GLY A 643 -18.62 14.23 20.99
CA GLY A 643 -18.34 14.05 22.41
C GLY A 643 -17.23 13.04 22.72
N ALA A 644 -16.43 12.65 21.72
CA ALA A 644 -15.24 11.85 21.97
C ALA A 644 -14.07 12.77 22.32
N GLU A 645 -13.46 12.50 23.47
CA GLU A 645 -12.27 13.21 23.95
C GLU A 645 -11.11 12.23 24.06
N THR A 646 -9.96 12.63 23.51
CA THR A 646 -8.72 11.85 23.63
C THR A 646 -7.65 12.74 24.22
N MET A 647 -7.09 12.33 25.35
CA MET A 647 -5.92 12.97 25.95
C MET A 647 -4.75 12.00 25.95
N GLY A 648 -3.59 12.48 25.50
CA GLY A 648 -2.37 11.68 25.49
C GLY A 648 -1.17 12.49 25.96
N GLY A 649 -0.19 11.78 26.52
CA GLY A 649 1.07 12.37 26.88
C GLY A 649 2.21 11.36 26.76
N SER A 650 3.39 11.82 26.40
CA SER A 650 4.59 11.01 26.37
C SER A 650 5.80 11.78 26.89
N ILE A 651 6.63 11.08 27.60
CA ILE A 651 7.90 11.58 28.13
C ILE A 651 9.01 10.72 27.53
N TYR A 652 9.99 11.38 26.94
CA TYR A 652 11.18 10.76 26.37
C TYR A 652 12.40 11.31 27.09
N TRP A 653 13.18 10.44 27.70
CA TRP A 653 14.35 10.85 28.45
C TRP A 653 15.59 10.06 28.03
N ASN A 654 16.54 10.76 27.42
CA ASN A 654 17.85 10.25 27.12
C ASN A 654 18.77 10.49 28.33
N ILE A 655 18.77 9.56 29.29
CA ILE A 655 19.56 9.66 30.53
C ILE A 655 21.04 9.71 30.21
N SER A 656 21.48 8.91 29.23
CA SER A 656 22.84 8.90 28.74
C SER A 656 22.86 8.54 27.25
N ARG A 657 24.04 8.56 26.62
CA ARG A 657 24.19 8.03 25.24
C ARG A 657 23.82 6.55 25.11
N TYR A 658 23.70 5.85 26.24
CA TYR A 658 23.47 4.41 26.30
C TYR A 658 22.08 4.04 26.84
N LEU A 659 21.40 4.95 27.52
CA LEU A 659 20.13 4.65 28.20
C LEU A 659 19.05 5.65 27.83
N TYR A 660 17.94 5.13 27.35
CA TYR A 660 16.75 5.86 26.97
C TYR A 660 15.53 5.27 27.67
N ILE A 661 14.68 6.12 28.22
CA ILE A 661 13.40 5.76 28.81
C ILE A 661 12.31 6.58 28.15
N SER A 662 11.22 5.93 27.77
CA SER A 662 9.98 6.65 27.41
C SER A 662 8.77 6.08 28.14
N SER A 663 7.86 6.96 28.48
CA SER A 663 6.55 6.61 29.02
C SER A 663 5.48 7.31 28.23
N SER A 664 4.39 6.63 27.95
CA SER A 664 3.23 7.20 27.27
C SER A 664 1.94 6.84 28.00
N TYR A 665 1.01 7.75 27.94
CA TYR A 665 -0.36 7.58 28.42
C TYR A 665 -1.31 8.13 27.38
N SER A 666 -2.39 7.43 27.10
CA SER A 666 -3.50 7.93 26.28
C SER A 666 -4.81 7.44 26.86
N THR A 667 -5.79 8.33 26.93
CA THR A 667 -7.15 8.02 27.32
C THR A 667 -8.11 8.56 26.27
N THR A 668 -9.11 7.77 25.93
CA THR A 668 -10.23 8.19 25.08
C THR A 668 -11.52 7.98 25.85
N GLN A 669 -12.35 9.01 25.89
CA GLN A 669 -13.67 8.98 26.51
C GLN A 669 -14.71 9.31 25.45
N ILE A 670 -15.77 8.55 25.39
CA ILE A 670 -16.91 8.80 24.50
C ILE A 670 -18.11 9.17 25.36
N HIS A 671 -18.58 10.40 25.21
CA HIS A 671 -19.74 10.91 25.95
C HIS A 671 -21.05 10.40 25.30
N ASN A 672 -21.25 9.08 25.38
CA ASN A 672 -22.51 8.46 25.04
C ASN A 672 -23.26 8.01 26.31
N THR A 673 -24.48 7.50 26.14
CA THR A 673 -25.30 6.99 27.25
C THR A 673 -24.68 5.84 28.03
N THR A 674 -23.67 5.17 27.48
CA THR A 674 -22.95 4.04 28.08
C THR A 674 -21.63 4.43 28.77
N GLY A 675 -21.15 5.68 28.56
CA GLY A 675 -19.93 6.20 29.18
C GLY A 675 -18.70 5.35 28.82
N ASP A 676 -18.55 5.01 27.53
CA ASP A 676 -17.47 4.16 27.05
C ASP A 676 -16.12 4.89 27.16
N SER A 677 -15.08 4.16 27.55
CA SER A 677 -13.75 4.72 27.71
C SER A 677 -12.65 3.71 27.41
N SER A 678 -11.50 4.20 26.98
CA SER A 678 -10.30 3.41 26.71
C SER A 678 -9.07 4.12 27.26
N ASN A 679 -8.23 3.39 27.99
CA ASN A 679 -6.95 3.88 28.50
C ASN A 679 -5.82 3.01 27.98
N LEU A 680 -4.76 3.64 27.51
CA LEU A 680 -3.55 2.98 27.05
C LEU A 680 -2.34 3.53 27.80
N TYR A 681 -1.56 2.64 28.41
CA TYR A 681 -0.31 2.96 29.10
C TYR A 681 0.85 2.26 28.40
N GLY A 682 1.92 2.96 28.16
CA GLY A 682 3.13 2.41 27.57
C GLY A 682 4.38 2.79 28.36
N LEU A 683 5.30 1.86 28.52
CA LEU A 683 6.63 2.09 29.05
C LEU A 683 7.65 1.41 28.15
N THR A 684 8.65 2.15 27.72
CA THR A 684 9.76 1.63 26.92
C THR A 684 11.07 1.91 27.62
N LEU A 685 11.90 0.91 27.75
CA LEU A 685 13.27 1.01 28.19
C LEU A 685 14.19 0.50 27.08
N SER A 686 15.12 1.32 26.65
CA SER A 686 16.09 0.98 25.60
C SER A 686 17.52 1.17 26.13
N ILE A 687 18.33 0.16 25.93
CA ILE A 687 19.76 0.16 26.28
C ILE A 687 20.54 -0.01 24.98
N ARG A 688 21.51 0.88 24.73
CA ARG A 688 22.38 0.87 23.52
C ARG A 688 23.82 1.03 23.97
N ARG A 689 24.69 0.18 23.47
CA ARG A 689 26.13 0.25 23.75
C ARG A 689 26.97 0.04 22.47
#